data_1e3adc9f2d864d21e3d702454c15b655
#
_entry.id   1e3adc9f2d864d21e3d702454c15b655
#
_cell.length_a   1.000
_cell.length_b   1.000
_cell.length_c   1.000
_cell.angle_alpha   90.00
_cell.angle_beta   90.00
_cell.angle_gamma   90.00
#
_symmetry.space_group_name_H-M   'P 1'
#
loop_
_entity.id
_entity.type
_entity.pdbx_description
1 polymer ?
#
loop_
_entity_poly.entity_id
_entity_poly.type
_entity_poly.pdbx_seq_one_letter_code
_entity_poly.pdbx_strand_id
1 'polypeptide(L)'
;MRKSFIASLLPLLAVVLALSSCSTTRVLKDGEFSLAGAKVTVTNDKEFKESGLTPYIQQRPNSNFLFGWNPFVSVYNWSNGKGGPWDRFVQKLGTAPIIYDPSLVDESISNISRHLEYLGYYDSNVQSDIKVKKKKVYVTYKVELGKRYVIDSLGYTLPAGSIANDFLEASRGSLVKVGDYLSESELEAESARVSTILRNKGYYTFNKNYFFCEADTLASDGKARLEISIKEYTRNETAKEAVPFRKFTFDKVNISYPKKLKIRPKVLAELTTVHPGDSYSESAINRTYTRLSALRMFSSVNIGVSAIDTSRLQCDINLLPSKLQGIKVNAEVSINSSGLFGVSPKISYYHKNIFRGGEWLNLSFMGNFQFQFKDKVNSNEFGVSGGLSFPRFVFIPSRLFKGAVPRTEINASYNYQNRPEYTRNIISTSIGFSGNVNSVFYYQVYPVQMNIVKLFNLDEEFYKSMERDPFLKNAYENHFDLGSGYTLYYTTNSEVTPKSDYWYARLQADLAGNFLSLFKPLMQKDADGDGMIWNTQYSQYIRGELTLGRTFFFGKNDRQALAYRAVIGAGWAYGNSTALPFEKHFYVGGANSMRGWQARTLGPGRSPKDNYFVIPNQTGDMRLEANLEYRFPLFWKFNGAAFLDAGNVWNFKRKDAFSSEISQISWSNLLAGMAFNWGLGLRVDLDFLVLRLDWGLRLHDPALTVNRGWVHPKNWFTRDGYGLHFGVGYPF
;
A
#
# COMPACT_ATOMS: atom_id res chain seq x y z
N MET A 1 38.26 11.88 -14.53
CA MET A 1 36.91 11.30 -14.45
C MET A 1 35.91 11.73 -15.55
N ARG A 2 35.96 12.97 -16.12
CA ARG A 2 35.07 13.36 -17.23
C ARG A 2 35.20 12.53 -18.51
N LYS A 3 36.43 12.10 -18.88
CA LYS A 3 36.67 11.30 -20.10
C LYS A 3 36.18 9.85 -19.99
N SER A 4 36.14 9.27 -18.79
CA SER A 4 35.71 7.88 -18.57
C SER A 4 34.19 7.73 -18.59
N PHE A 5 33.44 8.74 -18.12
CA PHE A 5 31.99 8.71 -18.11
C PHE A 5 31.40 8.91 -19.53
N ILE A 6 32.00 9.78 -20.33
CA ILE A 6 31.60 9.95 -21.74
C ILE A 6 31.97 8.71 -22.56
N ALA A 7 33.12 8.08 -22.25
CA ALA A 7 33.55 6.85 -22.91
C ALA A 7 32.65 5.63 -22.59
N SER A 8 32.00 5.60 -21.43
CA SER A 8 31.00 4.53 -21.09
C SER A 8 29.60 4.83 -21.62
N LEU A 9 29.25 6.09 -21.87
CA LEU A 9 27.97 6.47 -22.48
C LEU A 9 27.95 6.25 -24.01
N LEU A 10 29.09 6.40 -24.67
CA LEU A 10 29.20 6.21 -26.11
C LEU A 10 28.84 4.80 -26.60
N PRO A 11 29.30 3.68 -25.97
CA PRO A 11 28.84 2.34 -26.37
C PRO A 11 27.37 2.12 -26.06
N LEU A 12 26.83 2.68 -24.98
CA LEU A 12 25.37 2.59 -24.68
C LEU A 12 24.57 3.34 -25.74
N LEU A 13 24.98 4.54 -26.13
CA LEU A 13 24.37 5.33 -27.20
C LEU A 13 24.49 4.63 -28.54
N ALA A 14 25.65 4.03 -28.85
CA ALA A 14 25.86 3.25 -30.07
C ALA A 14 24.99 1.99 -30.13
N VAL A 15 24.79 1.28 -29.00
CA VAL A 15 23.85 0.18 -28.87
C VAL A 15 22.41 0.65 -29.08
N VAL A 16 22.02 1.78 -28.51
CA VAL A 16 20.68 2.39 -28.69
C VAL A 16 20.46 2.79 -30.15
N LEU A 17 21.44 3.40 -30.80
CA LEU A 17 21.37 3.79 -32.21
C LEU A 17 21.37 2.56 -33.14
N ALA A 18 22.13 1.53 -32.86
CA ALA A 18 22.11 0.28 -33.60
C ALA A 18 20.76 -0.45 -33.48
N LEU A 19 20.13 -0.42 -32.30
CA LEU A 19 18.81 -0.98 -32.07
C LEU A 19 17.69 -0.19 -32.77
N SER A 20 17.85 1.11 -32.99
CA SER A 20 16.86 1.96 -33.68
C SER A 20 16.83 1.75 -35.20
N SER A 21 17.89 1.21 -35.78
CA SER A 21 17.98 0.96 -37.23
C SER A 21 17.35 -0.36 -37.69
N CYS A 22 16.89 -1.24 -36.77
CA CYS A 22 16.38 -2.55 -37.14
C CYS A 22 14.90 -2.51 -37.57
N SER A 23 14.57 -3.15 -38.68
CA SER A 23 13.20 -3.34 -39.18
C SER A 23 12.36 -4.13 -38.15
N THR A 24 11.18 -3.62 -37.79
CA THR A 24 10.20 -4.30 -36.91
C THR A 24 9.24 -5.21 -37.68
N THR A 25 9.44 -5.39 -38.97
CA THR A 25 8.52 -6.09 -39.90
C THR A 25 9.20 -7.17 -40.74
N ARG A 26 10.45 -7.52 -40.42
CA ARG A 26 11.26 -8.47 -41.21
C ARG A 26 10.71 -9.89 -41.17
N VAL A 27 10.11 -10.31 -40.04
CA VAL A 27 9.62 -11.68 -39.82
C VAL A 27 8.23 -11.88 -40.37
N LEU A 28 7.55 -10.82 -40.84
CA LEU A 28 6.20 -10.90 -41.40
C LEU A 28 6.22 -11.58 -42.79
N LYS A 29 5.31 -12.51 -43.00
CA LYS A 29 5.10 -13.18 -44.27
C LYS A 29 4.54 -12.19 -45.31
N ASP A 30 4.54 -12.62 -46.56
CA ASP A 30 3.90 -11.82 -47.61
C ASP A 30 2.38 -11.79 -47.41
N GLY A 31 1.79 -10.60 -47.49
CA GLY A 31 0.39 -10.37 -47.16
C GLY A 31 0.10 -10.06 -45.67
N GLU A 32 1.05 -10.27 -44.76
CA GLU A 32 0.87 -9.91 -43.35
C GLU A 32 1.29 -8.48 -43.08
N PHE A 33 0.53 -7.80 -42.21
CA PHE A 33 0.81 -6.45 -41.73
C PHE A 33 0.91 -6.46 -40.20
N SER A 34 1.83 -5.67 -39.66
CA SER A 34 1.93 -5.48 -38.20
C SER A 34 1.00 -4.36 -37.75
N LEU A 35 0.22 -4.60 -36.70
CA LEU A 35 -0.51 -3.55 -36.02
C LEU A 35 0.47 -2.66 -35.24
N ALA A 36 0.67 -1.44 -35.74
CA ALA A 36 1.65 -0.48 -35.16
C ALA A 36 0.99 0.58 -34.27
N GLY A 37 -0.33 0.75 -34.38
CA GLY A 37 -1.09 1.70 -33.55
C GLY A 37 -2.58 1.37 -33.54
N ALA A 38 -3.20 1.50 -32.38
CA ALA A 38 -4.65 1.49 -32.19
C ALA A 38 -5.01 2.58 -31.18
N LYS A 39 -5.90 3.47 -31.54
CA LYS A 39 -6.35 4.56 -30.66
C LYS A 39 -7.84 4.82 -30.87
N VAL A 40 -8.48 5.30 -29.80
CA VAL A 40 -9.83 5.87 -29.86
C VAL A 40 -9.71 7.39 -29.92
N THR A 41 -10.61 8.03 -30.61
CA THR A 41 -10.74 9.50 -30.66
C THR A 41 -12.20 9.85 -30.63
N VAL A 42 -12.64 10.61 -29.64
CA VAL A 42 -13.99 11.17 -29.56
C VAL A 42 -14.00 12.50 -30.28
N THR A 43 -15.01 12.70 -31.16
CA THR A 43 -15.01 13.83 -32.10
C THR A 43 -15.88 14.99 -31.62
N ASN A 44 -16.95 14.72 -30.88
CA ASN A 44 -17.98 15.68 -30.50
C ASN A 44 -17.96 16.11 -29.02
N ASP A 45 -17.11 15.48 -28.18
CA ASP A 45 -16.93 15.86 -26.77
C ASP A 45 -15.44 15.78 -26.37
N LYS A 46 -14.86 16.92 -25.98
CA LYS A 46 -13.46 17.02 -25.55
C LYS A 46 -13.24 16.67 -24.09
N GLU A 47 -14.29 16.67 -23.27
CA GLU A 47 -14.22 16.35 -21.85
C GLU A 47 -14.33 14.84 -21.61
N PHE A 48 -14.84 14.10 -22.58
CA PHE A 48 -14.97 12.65 -22.48
C PHE A 48 -13.59 11.98 -22.42
N LYS A 49 -13.40 11.13 -21.42
CA LYS A 49 -12.14 10.38 -21.22
C LYS A 49 -12.04 9.20 -22.19
N GLU A 50 -11.41 9.41 -23.35
CA GLU A 50 -11.14 8.35 -24.36
C GLU A 50 -10.48 7.10 -23.78
N SER A 51 -9.76 7.26 -22.65
CA SER A 51 -9.09 6.16 -21.95
C SER A 51 -10.04 5.06 -21.49
N GLY A 52 -11.27 5.40 -21.14
CA GLY A 52 -12.30 4.44 -20.74
C GLY A 52 -12.69 3.47 -21.86
N LEU A 53 -12.54 3.86 -23.12
CA LEU A 53 -12.88 3.03 -24.29
C LEU A 53 -11.72 2.13 -24.75
N THR A 54 -10.49 2.47 -24.38
CA THR A 54 -9.30 1.68 -24.81
C THR A 54 -9.34 0.21 -24.37
N PRO A 55 -9.88 -0.18 -23.19
CA PRO A 55 -10.02 -1.59 -22.79
C PRO A 55 -10.84 -2.44 -23.75
N TYR A 56 -11.74 -1.85 -24.51
CA TYR A 56 -12.68 -2.51 -25.44
C TYR A 56 -12.11 -2.72 -26.82
N ILE A 57 -10.88 -2.22 -27.11
CA ILE A 57 -10.13 -2.58 -28.31
C ILE A 57 -9.61 -4.00 -28.15
N GLN A 58 -10.04 -4.91 -29.01
CA GLN A 58 -9.65 -6.32 -28.98
C GLN A 58 -8.19 -6.52 -29.36
N GLN A 59 -7.72 -5.84 -30.40
CA GLN A 59 -6.36 -5.97 -30.85
C GLN A 59 -5.54 -4.72 -30.55
N ARG A 60 -4.56 -4.86 -29.65
CA ARG A 60 -3.68 -3.77 -29.22
C ARG A 60 -2.29 -3.94 -29.82
N PRO A 61 -1.64 -2.85 -30.27
CA PRO A 61 -0.27 -2.91 -30.77
C PRO A 61 0.74 -3.26 -29.68
N ASN A 62 1.93 -3.71 -30.09
CA ASN A 62 3.05 -3.86 -29.17
C ASN A 62 3.37 -2.52 -28.50
N SER A 63 3.86 -2.58 -27.24
CA SER A 63 4.24 -1.39 -26.49
C SER A 63 5.39 -0.64 -27.17
N ASN A 64 5.23 0.67 -27.30
CA ASN A 64 6.22 1.57 -27.90
C ASN A 64 7.08 2.24 -26.83
N PHE A 65 8.36 2.41 -27.11
CA PHE A 65 9.29 3.28 -26.40
C PHE A 65 9.23 4.71 -26.95
N LEU A 66 10.06 5.60 -26.40
CA LEU A 66 10.18 6.98 -26.88
C LEU A 66 10.25 7.08 -28.41
N PHE A 67 9.49 8.00 -29.00
CA PHE A 67 9.38 8.24 -30.43
C PHE A 67 8.84 7.05 -31.27
N GLY A 68 8.09 6.14 -30.66
CA GLY A 68 7.49 5.00 -31.36
C GLY A 68 8.45 3.85 -31.68
N TRP A 69 9.62 3.81 -31.04
CA TRP A 69 10.55 2.72 -31.15
C TRP A 69 10.10 1.48 -30.35
N ASN A 70 10.19 0.29 -30.95
CA ASN A 70 9.79 -0.99 -30.36
C ASN A 70 11.02 -1.89 -30.18
N PRO A 71 11.82 -1.72 -29.13
CA PRO A 71 13.08 -2.47 -28.96
C PRO A 71 12.85 -3.99 -28.90
N PHE A 72 11.84 -4.45 -28.19
CA PHE A 72 11.56 -5.88 -28.07
C PHE A 72 11.07 -6.52 -29.36
N VAL A 73 10.26 -5.79 -30.15
CA VAL A 73 9.89 -6.24 -31.50
C VAL A 73 11.08 -6.21 -32.43
N SER A 74 11.98 -5.24 -32.29
CA SER A 74 13.24 -5.19 -33.05
C SER A 74 14.13 -6.39 -32.73
N VAL A 75 14.28 -6.75 -31.45
CA VAL A 75 15.06 -7.95 -31.03
C VAL A 75 14.44 -9.23 -31.59
N TYR A 76 13.11 -9.38 -31.55
CA TYR A 76 12.43 -10.54 -32.17
C TYR A 76 12.71 -10.64 -33.68
N ASN A 77 12.75 -9.49 -34.37
CA ASN A 77 13.04 -9.41 -35.81
C ASN A 77 14.53 -9.65 -36.18
N TRP A 78 15.43 -9.89 -35.20
CA TRP A 78 16.77 -10.43 -35.48
C TRP A 78 16.79 -11.91 -35.81
N SER A 79 15.66 -12.60 -35.56
CA SER A 79 15.47 -13.97 -36.02
C SER A 79 15.60 -14.04 -37.55
N ASN A 80 16.25 -15.10 -38.04
CA ASN A 80 16.37 -15.38 -39.47
C ASN A 80 15.31 -16.42 -39.96
N GLY A 81 14.42 -16.87 -39.07
CA GLY A 81 13.32 -17.80 -39.39
C GLY A 81 13.73 -19.25 -39.62
N LYS A 82 15.00 -19.61 -39.41
CA LYS A 82 15.52 -20.98 -39.62
C LYS A 82 15.36 -21.92 -38.43
N GLY A 83 14.82 -21.42 -37.30
CA GLY A 83 14.54 -22.23 -36.09
C GLY A 83 15.77 -22.67 -35.29
N GLY A 84 16.95 -22.07 -35.55
CA GLY A 84 18.20 -22.39 -34.87
C GLY A 84 18.26 -21.89 -33.41
N PRO A 85 19.34 -22.20 -32.67
CA PRO A 85 19.50 -21.76 -31.28
C PRO A 85 19.46 -20.24 -31.13
N TRP A 86 20.00 -19.49 -32.11
CA TRP A 86 19.93 -18.01 -32.14
C TRP A 86 18.50 -17.51 -32.28
N ASP A 87 17.70 -18.10 -33.16
CA ASP A 87 16.31 -17.72 -33.34
C ASP A 87 15.51 -17.92 -32.08
N ARG A 88 15.68 -19.07 -31.42
CA ARG A 88 15.01 -19.35 -30.14
C ARG A 88 15.42 -18.36 -29.04
N PHE A 89 16.68 -17.96 -29.01
CA PHE A 89 17.18 -16.99 -28.02
C PHE A 89 16.58 -15.61 -28.24
N VAL A 90 16.63 -15.05 -29.47
CA VAL A 90 16.12 -13.71 -29.75
C VAL A 90 14.57 -13.65 -29.69
N GLN A 91 13.89 -14.74 -30.07
CA GLN A 91 12.43 -14.83 -29.93
C GLN A 91 11.98 -14.94 -28.48
N LYS A 92 12.79 -15.54 -27.61
CA LYS A 92 12.51 -15.58 -26.17
C LYS A 92 12.76 -14.25 -25.47
N LEU A 93 13.73 -13.47 -25.92
CA LEU A 93 14.05 -12.13 -25.39
C LEU A 93 13.14 -11.05 -25.98
N GLY A 94 12.75 -11.22 -27.25
CA GLY A 94 11.89 -10.30 -27.98
C GLY A 94 10.40 -10.57 -27.81
N THR A 95 9.60 -9.70 -28.40
CA THR A 95 8.13 -9.87 -28.48
C THR A 95 7.73 -9.96 -29.95
N ALA A 96 6.92 -10.96 -30.31
CA ALA A 96 6.41 -11.10 -31.67
C ALA A 96 5.60 -9.86 -32.10
N PRO A 97 5.73 -9.41 -33.34
CA PRO A 97 4.86 -8.37 -33.86
C PRO A 97 3.40 -8.83 -33.87
N ILE A 98 2.49 -7.97 -33.44
CA ILE A 98 1.06 -8.26 -33.51
C ILE A 98 0.62 -8.15 -34.98
N ILE A 99 0.13 -9.25 -35.53
CA ILE A 99 -0.37 -9.30 -36.92
C ILE A 99 -1.75 -8.65 -36.94
N TYR A 100 -1.97 -7.73 -37.86
CA TYR A 100 -3.24 -7.05 -38.02
C TYR A 100 -4.32 -8.02 -38.54
N ASP A 101 -5.45 -8.07 -37.86
CA ASP A 101 -6.64 -8.84 -38.23
C ASP A 101 -7.84 -7.91 -38.36
N PRO A 102 -8.44 -7.79 -39.60
CA PRO A 102 -9.60 -6.94 -39.82
C PRO A 102 -10.83 -7.35 -39.00
N SER A 103 -11.05 -8.63 -38.73
CA SER A 103 -12.21 -9.12 -37.98
C SER A 103 -12.24 -8.59 -36.55
N LEU A 104 -11.08 -8.42 -35.93
CA LEU A 104 -10.92 -7.88 -34.57
C LEU A 104 -11.17 -6.36 -34.50
N VAL A 105 -11.16 -5.68 -35.66
CA VAL A 105 -11.56 -4.27 -35.73
C VAL A 105 -13.08 -4.13 -35.59
N ASP A 106 -13.83 -4.97 -36.26
CA ASP A 106 -15.30 -4.97 -36.22
C ASP A 106 -15.79 -5.38 -34.82
N GLU A 107 -15.13 -6.38 -34.20
CA GLU A 107 -15.41 -6.72 -32.82
C GLU A 107 -15.11 -5.57 -31.85
N SER A 108 -14.03 -4.82 -32.09
CA SER A 108 -13.69 -3.64 -31.28
C SER A 108 -14.73 -2.54 -31.42
N ILE A 109 -15.24 -2.29 -32.63
CA ILE A 109 -16.33 -1.33 -32.89
C ILE A 109 -17.57 -1.74 -32.10
N SER A 110 -17.98 -3.01 -32.20
CA SER A 110 -19.14 -3.54 -31.46
C SER A 110 -18.99 -3.43 -29.94
N ASN A 111 -17.79 -3.75 -29.42
CA ASN A 111 -17.52 -3.66 -28.00
C ASN A 111 -17.51 -2.22 -27.47
N ILE A 112 -16.93 -1.29 -28.24
CA ILE A 112 -16.94 0.15 -27.90
C ILE A 112 -18.38 0.68 -27.92
N SER A 113 -19.16 0.35 -28.92
CA SER A 113 -20.59 0.79 -29.04
C SER A 113 -21.40 0.29 -27.85
N ARG A 114 -21.33 -1.00 -27.55
CA ARG A 114 -22.01 -1.59 -26.36
C ARG A 114 -21.58 -0.94 -25.05
N HIS A 115 -20.30 -0.62 -24.91
CA HIS A 115 -19.84 0.04 -23.70
C HIS A 115 -20.33 1.49 -23.61
N LEU A 116 -20.47 2.19 -24.72
CA LEU A 116 -21.06 3.53 -24.75
C LEU A 116 -22.53 3.50 -24.35
N GLU A 117 -23.31 2.53 -24.84
CA GLU A 117 -24.69 2.29 -24.42
C GLU A 117 -24.76 2.00 -22.92
N TYR A 118 -23.90 1.12 -22.42
CA TYR A 118 -23.78 0.83 -20.98
C TYR A 118 -23.51 2.08 -20.13
N LEU A 119 -22.75 3.05 -20.66
CA LEU A 119 -22.49 4.36 -20.03
C LEU A 119 -23.63 5.38 -20.24
N GLY A 120 -24.67 5.03 -21.03
CA GLY A 120 -25.82 5.88 -21.30
C GLY A 120 -25.67 6.81 -22.52
N TYR A 121 -24.74 6.52 -23.43
CA TYR A 121 -24.60 7.19 -24.71
C TYR A 121 -25.25 6.33 -25.78
N TYR A 122 -26.53 6.54 -26.03
CA TYR A 122 -27.33 5.76 -26.97
C TYR A 122 -27.11 6.27 -28.40
N ASP A 123 -27.23 5.38 -29.41
CA ASP A 123 -27.03 5.68 -30.82
C ASP A 123 -25.66 6.30 -31.12
N SER A 124 -24.65 5.95 -30.38
CA SER A 124 -23.26 6.38 -30.65
C SER A 124 -22.74 5.76 -31.93
N ASN A 125 -22.08 6.58 -32.78
CA ASN A 125 -21.48 6.12 -34.02
C ASN A 125 -19.98 5.86 -33.84
N VAL A 126 -19.55 4.63 -34.10
CA VAL A 126 -18.15 4.21 -34.00
C VAL A 126 -17.67 3.73 -35.36
N GLN A 127 -16.67 4.40 -35.92
CA GLN A 127 -16.08 4.08 -37.22
C GLN A 127 -14.58 3.87 -37.11
N SER A 128 -14.00 2.98 -37.91
CA SER A 128 -12.56 2.77 -38.00
C SER A 128 -11.96 3.55 -39.20
N ASP A 129 -10.84 4.23 -38.94
CA ASP A 129 -9.98 4.83 -39.97
C ASP A 129 -8.65 4.05 -39.97
N ILE A 130 -8.41 3.31 -41.06
CA ILE A 130 -7.26 2.39 -41.19
C ILE A 130 -6.23 3.00 -42.13
N LYS A 131 -5.04 3.26 -41.61
CA LYS A 131 -3.90 3.78 -42.38
C LYS A 131 -2.80 2.76 -42.51
N VAL A 132 -2.47 2.38 -43.72
CA VAL A 132 -1.38 1.45 -44.01
C VAL A 132 -0.17 2.24 -44.46
N LYS A 133 0.96 2.04 -43.78
CA LYS A 133 2.28 2.60 -44.14
C LYS A 133 3.30 1.47 -44.24
N LYS A 134 3.71 1.09 -45.45
CA LYS A 134 4.55 -0.08 -45.69
C LYS A 134 3.84 -1.34 -45.15
N LYS A 135 4.55 -2.19 -44.34
CA LYS A 135 3.96 -3.36 -43.65
C LYS A 135 3.41 -3.04 -42.24
N LYS A 136 2.97 -1.77 -42.00
CA LYS A 136 2.42 -1.33 -40.69
C LYS A 136 1.03 -0.76 -40.85
N VAL A 137 0.11 -1.17 -39.98
CA VAL A 137 -1.28 -0.71 -39.92
C VAL A 137 -1.48 0.12 -38.66
N TYR A 138 -2.17 1.23 -38.82
CA TYR A 138 -2.62 2.11 -37.74
C TYR A 138 -4.15 2.20 -37.81
N VAL A 139 -4.84 1.81 -36.75
CA VAL A 139 -6.29 1.86 -36.62
C VAL A 139 -6.67 3.04 -35.74
N THR A 140 -7.56 3.90 -36.18
CA THR A 140 -8.15 4.95 -35.34
C THR A 140 -9.65 4.72 -35.28
N TYR A 141 -10.16 4.42 -34.09
CA TYR A 141 -11.61 4.33 -33.83
C TYR A 141 -12.12 5.76 -33.57
N LYS A 142 -12.87 6.31 -34.53
CA LYS A 142 -13.52 7.60 -34.39
C LYS A 142 -14.89 7.37 -33.76
N VAL A 143 -15.12 8.00 -32.64
CA VAL A 143 -16.35 7.88 -31.86
C VAL A 143 -17.08 9.21 -31.89
N GLU A 144 -18.33 9.19 -32.30
CA GLU A 144 -19.27 10.25 -32.12
C GLU A 144 -20.28 9.81 -31.06
N LEU A 145 -20.23 10.45 -29.90
CA LEU A 145 -21.10 10.11 -28.76
C LEU A 145 -22.54 10.45 -29.12
N GLY A 146 -23.41 9.50 -28.87
CA GLY A 146 -24.81 9.64 -29.09
C GLY A 146 -25.56 10.39 -27.99
N LYS A 147 -26.88 10.32 -28.03
CA LYS A 147 -27.76 11.04 -27.12
C LYS A 147 -27.67 10.45 -25.70
N ARG A 148 -27.80 11.31 -24.69
CA ARG A 148 -28.06 10.92 -23.31
C ARG A 148 -29.46 11.33 -22.92
N TYR A 149 -30.15 10.50 -22.17
CA TYR A 149 -31.48 10.76 -21.66
C TYR A 149 -31.40 11.12 -20.16
N VAL A 150 -32.12 12.17 -19.76
CA VAL A 150 -32.27 12.55 -18.36
C VAL A 150 -33.51 11.85 -17.79
N ILE A 151 -33.39 11.24 -16.65
CA ILE A 151 -34.50 10.61 -15.94
C ILE A 151 -35.47 11.70 -15.47
N ASP A 152 -36.64 11.77 -16.08
CA ASP A 152 -37.69 12.77 -15.79
C ASP A 152 -38.65 12.26 -14.70
N SER A 153 -38.91 10.96 -14.68
CA SER A 153 -39.73 10.33 -13.63
C SER A 153 -39.22 8.92 -13.31
N LEU A 154 -39.40 8.52 -12.06
CA LEU A 154 -38.99 7.22 -11.52
C LEU A 154 -40.18 6.55 -10.87
N GLY A 155 -40.60 5.40 -11.41
CA GLY A 155 -41.67 4.56 -10.90
C GLY A 155 -41.15 3.23 -10.31
N TYR A 156 -41.99 2.59 -9.47
CA TYR A 156 -41.66 1.29 -8.88
C TYR A 156 -42.85 0.35 -8.99
N THR A 157 -42.66 -0.81 -9.64
CA THR A 157 -43.61 -1.91 -9.63
C THR A 157 -43.08 -3.06 -8.75
N LEU A 158 -43.67 -3.25 -7.59
CA LEU A 158 -43.17 -4.14 -6.56
C LEU A 158 -44.17 -5.27 -6.28
N PRO A 159 -43.67 -6.51 -6.02
CA PRO A 159 -44.57 -7.61 -5.63
C PRO A 159 -45.16 -7.34 -4.23
N ALA A 160 -46.35 -7.92 -3.98
CA ALA A 160 -47.04 -7.79 -2.69
C ALA A 160 -46.22 -8.43 -1.55
N GLY A 161 -46.27 -7.84 -0.36
CA GLY A 161 -45.68 -8.40 0.85
C GLY A 161 -44.60 -7.52 1.47
N SER A 162 -43.86 -8.06 2.43
CA SER A 162 -42.85 -7.33 3.20
C SER A 162 -41.67 -6.81 2.36
N ILE A 163 -41.40 -7.45 1.24
CA ILE A 163 -40.30 -7.05 0.34
C ILE A 163 -40.52 -5.65 -0.25
N ALA A 164 -41.79 -5.28 -0.54
CA ALA A 164 -42.10 -3.94 -1.05
C ALA A 164 -41.66 -2.85 -0.07
N ASN A 165 -42.01 -3.00 1.20
CA ASN A 165 -41.64 -2.05 2.26
C ASN A 165 -40.11 -1.98 2.46
N ASP A 166 -39.47 -3.15 2.49
CA ASP A 166 -38.01 -3.23 2.65
C ASP A 166 -37.26 -2.65 1.45
N PHE A 167 -37.81 -2.80 0.24
CA PHE A 167 -37.29 -2.19 -0.99
C PHE A 167 -37.44 -0.66 -0.94
N LEU A 168 -38.63 -0.15 -0.60
CA LEU A 168 -38.88 1.31 -0.51
C LEU A 168 -37.99 1.95 0.58
N GLU A 169 -37.70 1.26 1.67
CA GLU A 169 -36.73 1.72 2.63
C GLU A 169 -35.29 1.77 2.04
N ALA A 170 -34.92 0.74 1.30
CA ALA A 170 -33.63 0.69 0.62
C ALA A 170 -33.51 1.77 -0.47
N SER A 171 -34.58 2.09 -1.19
CA SER A 171 -34.62 3.08 -2.27
C SER A 171 -34.43 4.52 -1.80
N ARG A 172 -34.60 4.83 -0.49
CA ARG A 172 -34.29 6.16 0.08
C ARG A 172 -32.84 6.56 -0.10
N GLY A 173 -31.92 5.60 -0.23
CA GLY A 173 -30.51 5.81 -0.51
C GLY A 173 -30.13 5.46 -1.96
N SER A 174 -31.08 5.56 -2.92
CA SER A 174 -30.84 5.20 -4.30
C SER A 174 -29.70 6.01 -4.94
N LEU A 175 -28.90 5.31 -5.73
CA LEU A 175 -27.86 5.89 -6.59
C LEU A 175 -28.51 6.54 -7.82
N VAL A 176 -29.70 6.13 -8.21
CA VAL A 176 -30.45 6.61 -9.39
C VAL A 176 -31.55 7.55 -8.93
N LYS A 177 -31.56 8.78 -9.47
CA LYS A 177 -32.52 9.84 -9.07
C LYS A 177 -33.10 10.54 -10.30
N VAL A 178 -34.23 11.16 -10.14
CA VAL A 178 -34.79 12.10 -11.12
C VAL A 178 -33.77 13.25 -11.33
N GLY A 179 -33.48 13.56 -12.57
CA GLY A 179 -32.47 14.53 -12.98
C GLY A 179 -31.10 13.92 -13.32
N ASP A 180 -30.83 12.67 -12.97
CA ASP A 180 -29.61 11.96 -13.35
C ASP A 180 -29.72 11.48 -14.82
N TYR A 181 -28.57 11.19 -15.45
CA TYR A 181 -28.58 10.57 -16.75
C TYR A 181 -28.90 9.07 -16.66
N LEU A 182 -29.71 8.59 -17.57
CA LEU A 182 -29.98 7.16 -17.72
C LEU A 182 -28.70 6.43 -18.14
N SER A 183 -28.25 5.46 -17.35
CA SER A 183 -27.05 4.66 -17.59
C SER A 183 -27.21 3.26 -17.03
N GLU A 184 -26.96 2.24 -17.85
CA GLU A 184 -27.03 0.84 -17.39
C GLU A 184 -26.01 0.57 -16.27
N SER A 185 -24.86 1.22 -16.27
CA SER A 185 -23.85 1.08 -15.23
C SER A 185 -24.35 1.52 -13.86
N GLU A 186 -25.12 2.60 -13.79
CA GLU A 186 -25.72 3.08 -12.53
C GLU A 186 -26.90 2.22 -12.09
N LEU A 187 -27.71 1.75 -13.05
CA LEU A 187 -28.79 0.82 -12.79
C LEU A 187 -28.26 -0.52 -12.27
N GLU A 188 -27.18 -1.04 -12.81
CA GLU A 188 -26.53 -2.25 -12.31
C GLU A 188 -25.94 -2.04 -10.91
N ALA A 189 -25.29 -0.90 -10.64
CA ALA A 189 -24.78 -0.54 -9.32
C ALA A 189 -25.93 -0.45 -8.28
N GLU A 190 -27.06 0.16 -8.66
CA GLU A 190 -28.24 0.26 -7.82
C GLU A 190 -28.86 -1.12 -7.55
N SER A 191 -29.00 -1.97 -8.57
CA SER A 191 -29.53 -3.32 -8.41
C SER A 191 -28.67 -4.18 -7.48
N ALA A 192 -27.35 -4.05 -7.58
CA ALA A 192 -26.39 -4.72 -6.70
C ALA A 192 -26.51 -4.20 -5.25
N ARG A 193 -26.63 -2.88 -5.07
CA ARG A 193 -26.79 -2.23 -3.77
C ARG A 193 -28.09 -2.70 -3.07
N VAL A 194 -29.21 -2.61 -3.76
CA VAL A 194 -30.51 -3.03 -3.23
C VAL A 194 -30.53 -4.52 -2.96
N SER A 195 -29.98 -5.33 -3.86
CA SER A 195 -29.85 -6.78 -3.65
C SER A 195 -29.08 -7.09 -2.36
N THR A 196 -27.96 -6.40 -2.13
CA THR A 196 -27.19 -6.58 -0.89
C THR A 196 -27.99 -6.21 0.36
N ILE A 197 -28.76 -5.12 0.32
CA ILE A 197 -29.59 -4.69 1.44
C ILE A 197 -30.69 -5.71 1.73
N LEU A 198 -31.42 -6.16 0.70
CA LEU A 198 -32.50 -7.14 0.85
C LEU A 198 -31.96 -8.49 1.33
N ARG A 199 -30.85 -8.97 0.81
CA ARG A 199 -30.18 -10.19 1.29
C ARG A 199 -29.78 -10.08 2.75
N ASN A 200 -29.33 -8.90 3.20
CA ASN A 200 -29.03 -8.67 4.62
C ASN A 200 -30.26 -8.55 5.51
N LYS A 201 -31.45 -8.30 4.94
CA LYS A 201 -32.73 -8.28 5.64
C LYS A 201 -33.48 -9.64 5.67
N GLY A 202 -32.81 -10.68 5.13
CA GLY A 202 -33.38 -12.06 5.23
C GLY A 202 -33.77 -12.67 3.89
N TYR A 203 -33.77 -11.96 2.78
CA TYR A 203 -34.25 -12.50 1.50
C TYR A 203 -33.13 -13.33 0.81
N TYR A 204 -32.99 -14.59 1.24
CA TYR A 204 -31.96 -15.51 0.75
C TYR A 204 -32.05 -15.77 -0.74
N THR A 205 -33.22 -15.93 -1.29
CA THR A 205 -33.47 -16.25 -2.71
C THR A 205 -33.33 -15.02 -3.62
N PHE A 206 -33.30 -13.81 -3.05
CA PHE A 206 -33.18 -12.57 -3.84
C PHE A 206 -31.77 -12.39 -4.41
N ASN A 207 -31.70 -11.96 -5.67
CA ASN A 207 -30.46 -11.55 -6.32
C ASN A 207 -30.74 -10.44 -7.35
N LYS A 208 -29.71 -9.81 -7.89
CA LYS A 208 -29.82 -8.68 -8.83
C LYS A 208 -30.60 -9.01 -10.11
N ASN A 209 -30.73 -10.29 -10.51
CA ASN A 209 -31.43 -10.68 -11.74
C ASN A 209 -32.96 -10.58 -11.62
N TYR A 210 -33.50 -10.34 -10.43
CA TYR A 210 -34.90 -10.04 -10.22
C TYR A 210 -35.22 -8.54 -10.28
N PHE A 211 -34.20 -7.73 -10.54
CA PHE A 211 -34.30 -6.29 -10.66
C PHE A 211 -34.37 -5.94 -12.14
N PHE A 212 -35.49 -5.43 -12.61
CA PHE A 212 -35.72 -5.05 -14.00
C PHE A 212 -35.94 -3.56 -14.12
N CYS A 213 -35.35 -2.97 -15.12
CA CYS A 213 -35.48 -1.55 -15.43
C CYS A 213 -36.03 -1.39 -16.84
N GLU A 214 -37.13 -0.70 -16.98
CA GLU A 214 -37.75 -0.35 -18.25
C GLU A 214 -37.73 1.17 -18.40
N ALA A 215 -37.13 1.66 -19.49
CA ALA A 215 -36.99 3.08 -19.73
C ALA A 215 -37.77 3.45 -21.01
N ASP A 216 -38.78 4.32 -20.89
CA ASP A 216 -39.47 4.91 -22.02
C ASP A 216 -38.77 6.24 -22.41
N THR A 217 -38.11 6.23 -23.56
CA THR A 217 -37.39 7.39 -24.14
C THR A 217 -38.17 8.08 -25.26
N LEU A 218 -39.36 7.57 -25.61
CA LEU A 218 -40.17 8.10 -26.74
C LEU A 218 -41.10 9.21 -26.28
N ALA A 219 -41.41 9.31 -24.99
CA ALA A 219 -42.42 10.25 -24.50
C ALA A 219 -41.96 11.73 -24.59
N SER A 220 -40.67 12.04 -24.63
CA SER A 220 -40.14 13.40 -24.70
C SER A 220 -38.66 13.37 -25.14
N ASP A 221 -38.27 14.30 -26.03
CA ASP A 221 -36.88 14.36 -26.53
C ASP A 221 -35.89 14.64 -25.42
N GLY A 222 -34.86 13.79 -25.30
CA GLY A 222 -33.82 13.89 -24.31
C GLY A 222 -34.21 13.50 -22.86
N LYS A 223 -35.44 12.99 -22.66
CA LYS A 223 -35.94 12.56 -21.35
C LYS A 223 -36.33 11.09 -21.36
N ALA A 224 -36.23 10.46 -20.22
CA ALA A 224 -36.64 9.07 -20.01
C ALA A 224 -37.56 8.95 -18.80
N ARG A 225 -38.64 8.20 -18.93
CA ARG A 225 -39.41 7.70 -17.80
C ARG A 225 -38.86 6.34 -17.42
N LEU A 226 -38.37 6.20 -16.21
CA LEU A 226 -37.77 4.95 -15.71
C LEU A 226 -38.75 4.24 -14.78
N GLU A 227 -39.06 2.99 -15.08
CA GLU A 227 -39.82 2.09 -14.23
C GLU A 227 -38.89 0.97 -13.74
N ILE A 228 -38.75 0.85 -12.43
CA ILE A 228 -37.99 -0.22 -11.77
C ILE A 228 -38.96 -1.24 -11.23
N SER A 229 -38.88 -2.49 -11.69
CA SER A 229 -39.73 -3.57 -11.26
C SER A 229 -38.94 -4.72 -10.64
N ILE A 230 -39.48 -5.31 -9.58
CA ILE A 230 -39.01 -6.56 -9.02
C ILE A 230 -39.94 -7.69 -9.52
N LYS A 231 -39.35 -8.58 -10.33
CA LYS A 231 -40.08 -9.75 -10.82
C LYS A 231 -40.09 -10.86 -9.76
N GLU A 232 -41.21 -11.56 -9.65
CA GLU A 232 -41.35 -12.64 -8.70
C GLU A 232 -40.48 -13.83 -9.05
N TYR A 233 -40.04 -14.55 -8.01
CA TYR A 233 -39.17 -15.72 -8.15
C TYR A 233 -39.97 -16.91 -8.72
N THR A 234 -39.44 -17.56 -9.75
CA THR A 234 -39.94 -18.82 -10.28
C THR A 234 -38.94 -19.94 -9.99
N ARG A 235 -39.42 -21.06 -9.45
CA ARG A 235 -38.56 -22.20 -9.07
C ARG A 235 -37.87 -22.87 -10.26
N ASN A 236 -38.57 -22.94 -11.40
CA ASN A 236 -38.07 -23.48 -12.66
C ASN A 236 -38.64 -22.64 -13.80
N GLU A 237 -37.98 -22.60 -14.95
CA GLU A 237 -38.48 -21.93 -16.15
C GLU A 237 -39.85 -22.43 -16.63
N THR A 238 -40.25 -23.66 -16.25
CA THR A 238 -41.50 -24.29 -16.57
C THR A 238 -42.57 -24.10 -15.46
N ALA A 239 -42.25 -23.51 -14.31
CA ALA A 239 -43.20 -23.28 -13.21
C ALA A 239 -44.16 -22.14 -13.59
N LYS A 240 -45.47 -22.45 -13.56
CA LYS A 240 -46.55 -21.49 -13.87
C LYS A 240 -46.86 -20.53 -12.71
N GLU A 241 -46.41 -20.85 -11.48
CA GLU A 241 -46.68 -20.05 -10.29
C GLU A 241 -45.41 -19.41 -9.75
N ALA A 242 -45.47 -18.12 -9.56
CA ALA A 242 -44.42 -17.36 -8.91
C ALA A 242 -44.40 -17.65 -7.41
N VAL A 243 -43.21 -17.82 -6.83
CA VAL A 243 -43.05 -18.01 -5.40
C VAL A 243 -42.74 -16.65 -4.75
N PRO A 244 -43.57 -16.17 -3.80
CA PRO A 244 -43.35 -14.88 -3.19
C PRO A 244 -42.01 -14.84 -2.41
N PHE A 245 -41.33 -13.70 -2.45
CA PHE A 245 -40.12 -13.50 -1.66
C PHE A 245 -40.42 -13.52 -0.16
N ARG A 246 -39.70 -14.37 0.57
CA ARG A 246 -39.86 -14.54 2.01
C ARG A 246 -38.54 -14.33 2.73
N LYS A 247 -38.59 -13.91 3.99
CA LYS A 247 -37.43 -13.88 4.87
C LYS A 247 -37.12 -15.28 5.38
N PHE A 248 -35.86 -15.63 5.37
CA PHE A 248 -35.35 -16.90 5.83
C PHE A 248 -34.61 -16.72 7.16
N THR A 249 -34.70 -17.76 8.00
CA THR A 249 -33.93 -17.86 9.25
C THR A 249 -33.05 -19.10 9.24
N PHE A 250 -31.92 -19.06 9.92
CA PHE A 250 -31.07 -20.23 10.08
C PHE A 250 -31.65 -21.17 11.14
N ASP A 251 -31.96 -22.41 10.75
CA ASP A 251 -32.40 -23.48 11.65
C ASP A 251 -31.22 -24.27 12.19
N LYS A 252 -30.25 -24.57 11.32
CA LYS A 252 -29.04 -25.34 11.67
C LYS A 252 -27.79 -24.65 11.16
N VAL A 253 -26.75 -24.64 12.01
CA VAL A 253 -25.43 -24.21 11.65
C VAL A 253 -24.43 -25.31 12.03
N ASN A 254 -23.86 -25.98 11.02
CA ASN A 254 -22.97 -27.10 11.21
C ASN A 254 -21.52 -26.65 10.89
N ILE A 255 -20.58 -26.99 11.75
CA ILE A 255 -19.16 -26.74 11.51
C ILE A 255 -18.46 -28.09 11.44
N SER A 256 -17.90 -28.42 10.28
CA SER A 256 -17.21 -29.70 10.06
C SER A 256 -15.71 -29.46 9.77
N TYR A 257 -14.89 -30.29 10.38
CA TYR A 257 -13.46 -30.30 10.22
C TYR A 257 -12.86 -31.70 10.51
N PRO A 258 -11.69 -32.04 9.98
CA PRO A 258 -11.10 -33.38 10.20
C PRO A 258 -10.81 -33.64 11.69
N LYS A 259 -11.10 -34.85 12.17
CA LYS A 259 -10.88 -35.29 13.57
C LYS A 259 -9.43 -35.13 14.06
N LYS A 260 -8.44 -35.10 13.15
CA LYS A 260 -7.02 -34.86 13.47
C LYS A 260 -6.74 -33.42 13.90
N LEU A 261 -7.59 -32.46 13.52
CA LEU A 261 -7.46 -31.07 13.92
C LEU A 261 -8.00 -30.89 15.36
N LYS A 262 -7.09 -30.68 16.31
CA LYS A 262 -7.46 -30.42 17.70
C LYS A 262 -7.69 -28.91 17.88
N ILE A 263 -8.93 -28.46 17.76
CA ILE A 263 -9.35 -27.07 18.04
C ILE A 263 -10.50 -27.08 19.04
N ARG A 264 -10.55 -26.05 19.89
CA ARG A 264 -11.65 -25.87 20.84
C ARG A 264 -12.92 -25.43 20.10
N PRO A 265 -14.04 -26.19 20.17
CA PRO A 265 -15.29 -25.84 19.46
C PRO A 265 -15.82 -24.43 19.81
N LYS A 266 -15.65 -24.01 21.06
CA LYS A 266 -16.05 -22.68 21.55
C LYS A 266 -15.42 -21.55 20.72
N VAL A 267 -14.17 -21.69 20.29
CA VAL A 267 -13.48 -20.69 19.49
C VAL A 267 -14.10 -20.56 18.10
N LEU A 268 -14.43 -21.67 17.47
CA LEU A 268 -15.12 -21.67 16.18
C LEU A 268 -16.51 -21.03 16.30
N ALA A 269 -17.24 -21.35 17.36
CA ALA A 269 -18.55 -20.75 17.64
C ALA A 269 -18.45 -19.23 17.86
N GLU A 270 -17.46 -18.74 18.60
CA GLU A 270 -17.25 -17.29 18.84
C GLU A 270 -16.86 -16.53 17.54
N LEU A 271 -16.19 -17.18 16.59
CA LEU A 271 -15.82 -16.58 15.31
C LEU A 271 -16.93 -16.66 14.27
N THR A 272 -17.90 -17.55 14.47
CA THR A 272 -19.10 -17.67 13.63
C THR A 272 -20.09 -16.61 14.03
N THR A 273 -20.52 -15.77 13.06
CA THR A 273 -21.48 -14.68 13.29
C THR A 273 -22.89 -15.05 12.87
N VAL A 274 -23.11 -16.29 12.50
CA VAL A 274 -24.39 -16.87 12.11
C VAL A 274 -24.79 -17.92 13.17
N HIS A 275 -25.99 -17.79 13.76
CA HIS A 275 -26.47 -18.72 14.78
C HIS A 275 -27.86 -19.23 14.43
N PRO A 276 -28.25 -20.40 14.93
CA PRO A 276 -29.63 -20.86 14.83
C PRO A 276 -30.61 -19.81 15.37
N GLY A 277 -31.67 -19.52 14.63
CA GLY A 277 -32.67 -18.48 14.95
C GLY A 277 -32.36 -17.10 14.33
N ASP A 278 -31.12 -16.83 13.85
CA ASP A 278 -30.82 -15.58 13.20
C ASP A 278 -31.49 -15.48 11.83
N SER A 279 -31.94 -14.27 11.46
CA SER A 279 -32.34 -13.98 10.09
C SER A 279 -31.18 -14.10 9.14
N TYR A 280 -31.42 -14.56 7.91
CA TYR A 280 -30.42 -14.64 6.88
C TYR A 280 -29.77 -13.27 6.66
N SER A 281 -28.45 -13.25 6.59
CA SER A 281 -27.65 -12.06 6.27
C SER A 281 -26.37 -12.47 5.54
N GLU A 282 -26.23 -12.02 4.30
CA GLU A 282 -25.03 -12.27 3.49
C GLU A 282 -23.76 -11.67 4.13
N SER A 283 -23.89 -10.49 4.71
CA SER A 283 -22.80 -9.85 5.43
C SER A 283 -22.35 -10.62 6.68
N ALA A 284 -23.26 -11.33 7.35
CA ALA A 284 -22.91 -12.20 8.47
C ALA A 284 -22.11 -13.43 8.01
N ILE A 285 -22.49 -14.02 6.88
CA ILE A 285 -21.74 -15.13 6.26
C ILE A 285 -20.35 -14.66 5.86
N ASN A 286 -20.25 -13.53 5.18
CA ASN A 286 -18.96 -12.96 4.76
C ASN A 286 -18.07 -12.59 5.95
N ARG A 287 -18.65 -12.09 7.05
CA ARG A 287 -17.91 -11.87 8.32
C ARG A 287 -17.41 -13.18 8.92
N THR A 288 -18.24 -14.22 8.93
CA THR A 288 -17.83 -15.55 9.38
C THR A 288 -16.67 -16.08 8.58
N TYR A 289 -16.75 -16.00 7.23
CA TYR A 289 -15.67 -16.39 6.34
C TYR A 289 -14.37 -15.61 6.64
N THR A 290 -14.47 -14.28 6.76
CA THR A 290 -13.32 -13.41 7.04
C THR A 290 -12.66 -13.74 8.38
N ARG A 291 -13.45 -13.96 9.43
CA ARG A 291 -12.95 -14.29 10.77
C ARG A 291 -12.26 -15.67 10.82
N LEU A 292 -12.89 -16.67 10.21
CA LEU A 292 -12.30 -18.02 10.14
C LEU A 292 -11.05 -18.05 9.28
N SER A 293 -11.03 -17.35 8.16
CA SER A 293 -9.85 -17.20 7.29
C SER A 293 -8.71 -16.45 7.96
N ALA A 294 -9.02 -15.47 8.83
CA ALA A 294 -8.03 -14.70 9.59
C ALA A 294 -7.22 -15.56 10.58
N LEU A 295 -7.69 -16.75 10.95
CA LEU A 295 -6.92 -17.72 11.75
C LEU A 295 -5.68 -18.22 11.00
N ARG A 296 -5.66 -18.15 9.66
CA ARG A 296 -4.56 -18.63 8.78
C ARG A 296 -4.16 -20.09 9.03
N MET A 297 -4.99 -20.84 9.76
CA MET A 297 -4.79 -22.26 10.03
C MET A 297 -5.57 -23.16 9.08
N PHE A 298 -6.48 -22.60 8.30
CA PHE A 298 -7.25 -23.30 7.27
C PHE A 298 -6.67 -22.98 5.89
N SER A 299 -6.58 -24.01 5.04
CA SER A 299 -6.26 -23.87 3.62
C SER A 299 -7.51 -23.54 2.81
N SER A 300 -8.68 -23.97 3.29
CA SER A 300 -9.99 -23.65 2.71
C SER A 300 -11.03 -23.48 3.81
N VAL A 301 -11.84 -22.46 3.64
CA VAL A 301 -13.08 -22.20 4.41
C VAL A 301 -14.20 -22.15 3.39
N ASN A 302 -15.08 -23.14 3.41
CA ASN A 302 -16.24 -23.20 2.53
C ASN A 302 -17.51 -23.11 3.35
N ILE A 303 -18.36 -22.13 3.04
CA ILE A 303 -19.63 -21.89 3.72
C ILE A 303 -20.74 -22.09 2.69
N GLY A 304 -21.45 -23.20 2.81
CA GLY A 304 -22.62 -23.53 2.02
C GLY A 304 -23.91 -23.17 2.77
N VAL A 305 -24.85 -22.56 2.08
CA VAL A 305 -26.19 -22.31 2.63
C VAL A 305 -27.20 -22.96 1.74
N SER A 306 -28.05 -23.77 2.32
CA SER A 306 -29.12 -24.48 1.62
C SER A 306 -30.46 -24.33 2.31
N ALA A 307 -31.56 -24.25 1.54
CA ALA A 307 -32.91 -24.22 2.10
C ALA A 307 -33.33 -25.62 2.59
N ILE A 308 -33.83 -25.71 3.81
CA ILE A 308 -34.42 -26.90 4.34
C ILE A 308 -35.91 -26.95 3.92
N ASP A 309 -36.58 -25.80 4.01
CA ASP A 309 -37.94 -25.60 3.56
C ASP A 309 -38.15 -24.17 3.02
N THR A 310 -39.37 -23.68 3.02
CA THR A 310 -39.77 -22.39 2.43
C THR A 310 -39.31 -21.18 3.24
N SER A 311 -38.77 -21.35 4.46
CA SER A 311 -38.38 -20.25 5.36
C SER A 311 -37.15 -20.55 6.23
N ARG A 312 -36.66 -21.79 6.23
CA ARG A 312 -35.55 -22.22 7.07
C ARG A 312 -34.32 -22.62 6.24
N LEU A 313 -33.15 -22.24 6.72
CA LEU A 313 -31.88 -22.51 6.10
C LEU A 313 -30.98 -23.38 6.98
N GLN A 314 -30.17 -24.18 6.33
CA GLN A 314 -29.01 -24.84 6.92
C GLN A 314 -27.74 -24.17 6.42
N CYS A 315 -26.83 -23.88 7.34
CA CYS A 315 -25.51 -23.35 7.03
C CYS A 315 -24.46 -24.41 7.36
N ASP A 316 -23.71 -24.87 6.35
CA ASP A 316 -22.66 -25.87 6.50
C ASP A 316 -21.28 -25.20 6.27
N ILE A 317 -20.50 -25.12 7.34
CA ILE A 317 -19.14 -24.54 7.33
C ILE A 317 -18.13 -25.66 7.30
N ASN A 318 -17.46 -25.85 6.18
CA ASN A 318 -16.46 -26.92 5.97
C ASN A 318 -15.05 -26.30 6.04
N LEU A 319 -14.23 -26.78 6.98
CA LEU A 319 -12.91 -26.25 7.28
C LEU A 319 -11.83 -27.30 6.95
N LEU A 320 -10.93 -26.98 6.02
CA LEU A 320 -9.77 -27.81 5.70
C LEU A 320 -8.51 -27.18 6.31
N PRO A 321 -7.76 -27.91 7.16
CA PRO A 321 -6.56 -27.34 7.79
C PRO A 321 -5.40 -27.19 6.79
N SER A 322 -4.62 -26.13 6.98
CA SER A 322 -3.29 -25.96 6.39
C SER A 322 -2.22 -26.65 7.25
N LYS A 323 -0.96 -26.62 6.82
CA LYS A 323 0.16 -27.00 7.70
C LYS A 323 0.16 -26.07 8.93
N LEU A 324 0.01 -26.67 10.13
CA LEU A 324 -0.13 -25.93 11.38
C LEU A 324 1.22 -25.41 11.91
N GLN A 325 2.32 -26.07 11.56
CA GLN A 325 3.66 -25.69 12.00
C GLN A 325 4.67 -25.80 10.87
N GLY A 326 5.74 -25.06 10.97
CA GLY A 326 6.83 -25.10 9.99
C GLY A 326 7.97 -24.17 10.36
N ILE A 327 9.04 -24.31 9.61
CA ILE A 327 10.23 -23.48 9.70
C ILE A 327 10.30 -22.63 8.44
N LYS A 328 10.62 -21.34 8.59
CA LYS A 328 10.94 -20.42 7.49
C LYS A 328 12.39 -19.98 7.64
N VAL A 329 13.13 -20.05 6.54
CA VAL A 329 14.49 -19.52 6.46
C VAL A 329 14.45 -18.38 5.44
N ASN A 330 14.83 -17.20 5.87
CA ASN A 330 14.97 -16.01 5.05
C ASN A 330 16.43 -15.54 5.11
N ALA A 331 16.94 -15.03 4.03
CA ALA A 331 18.20 -14.30 3.99
C ALA A 331 17.96 -12.99 3.25
N GLU A 332 18.23 -11.88 3.91
CA GLU A 332 18.12 -10.57 3.31
C GLU A 332 19.53 -10.03 3.06
N VAL A 333 19.72 -9.45 1.90
CA VAL A 333 20.94 -8.71 1.55
C VAL A 333 20.55 -7.24 1.50
N SER A 334 21.30 -6.42 2.19
CA SER A 334 21.07 -4.98 2.22
C SER A 334 22.36 -4.22 1.87
N ILE A 335 22.20 -3.14 1.15
CA ILE A 335 23.25 -2.15 0.98
C ILE A 335 22.68 -0.87 1.57
N ASN A 336 23.26 -0.43 2.67
CA ASN A 336 22.82 0.82 3.22
C ASN A 336 23.61 1.99 2.58
N SER A 337 23.08 3.14 2.80
CA SER A 337 23.57 4.37 2.22
C SER A 337 24.91 4.88 2.80
N SER A 338 25.35 4.35 3.92
CA SER A 338 26.69 4.58 4.44
C SER A 338 27.76 3.69 3.76
N GLY A 339 27.36 2.87 2.77
CA GLY A 339 28.24 1.96 2.05
C GLY A 339 28.47 0.64 2.78
N LEU A 340 27.69 0.36 3.82
CA LEU A 340 27.72 -0.94 4.49
C LEU A 340 26.93 -1.96 3.67
N PHE A 341 27.59 -3.05 3.35
CA PHE A 341 26.97 -4.25 2.80
C PHE A 341 26.48 -5.14 3.96
N GLY A 342 25.21 -5.49 3.99
CA GLY A 342 24.62 -6.28 5.06
C GLY A 342 24.05 -7.60 4.57
N VAL A 343 24.20 -8.64 5.38
CA VAL A 343 23.53 -9.93 5.22
C VAL A 343 22.80 -10.27 6.50
N SER A 344 21.48 -10.50 6.40
CA SER A 344 20.63 -10.76 7.56
C SER A 344 19.91 -12.10 7.43
N PRO A 345 20.53 -13.21 7.83
CA PRO A 345 19.87 -14.51 7.92
C PRO A 345 18.87 -14.50 9.09
N LYS A 346 17.67 -15.07 8.82
CA LYS A 346 16.62 -15.23 9.83
C LYS A 346 15.97 -16.60 9.70
N ILE A 347 15.94 -17.32 10.81
CA ILE A 347 15.24 -18.59 10.95
C ILE A 347 14.05 -18.37 11.86
N SER A 348 12.86 -18.79 11.43
CA SER A 348 11.63 -18.64 12.20
C SER A 348 10.88 -19.96 12.27
N TYR A 349 10.51 -20.38 13.46
CA TYR A 349 9.56 -21.46 13.70
C TYR A 349 8.18 -20.85 13.96
N TYR A 350 7.14 -21.40 13.36
CA TYR A 350 5.77 -21.00 13.65
C TYR A 350 4.88 -22.20 13.98
N HIS A 351 3.89 -21.96 14.85
CA HIS A 351 2.80 -22.88 15.17
C HIS A 351 1.47 -22.10 15.22
N LYS A 352 0.49 -22.48 14.38
CA LYS A 352 -0.75 -21.71 14.17
C LYS A 352 -1.92 -22.08 15.12
N ASN A 353 -1.69 -22.96 16.06
CA ASN A 353 -2.75 -23.44 16.97
C ASN A 353 -2.15 -24.02 18.26
N ILE A 354 -1.26 -23.25 18.91
CA ILE A 354 -0.43 -23.75 20.01
C ILE A 354 -1.27 -24.20 21.22
N PHE A 355 -2.33 -23.46 21.56
CA PHE A 355 -3.23 -23.75 22.67
C PHE A 355 -4.61 -24.24 22.20
N ARG A 356 -4.76 -24.73 20.98
CA ARG A 356 -6.00 -25.24 20.38
C ARG A 356 -7.12 -24.20 20.22
N GLY A 357 -6.77 -22.92 20.12
CA GLY A 357 -7.70 -21.82 19.92
C GLY A 357 -7.35 -20.94 18.72
N GLY A 358 -6.50 -21.44 17.80
CA GLY A 358 -6.03 -20.67 16.65
C GLY A 358 -4.95 -19.64 17.03
N GLU A 359 -4.33 -19.80 18.20
CA GLU A 359 -3.25 -18.93 18.65
C GLU A 359 -1.99 -19.21 17.82
N TRP A 360 -1.38 -18.16 17.32
CA TRP A 360 -0.17 -18.25 16.53
C TRP A 360 1.06 -17.93 17.37
N LEU A 361 1.92 -18.93 17.53
CA LEU A 361 3.26 -18.76 18.07
C LEU A 361 4.25 -18.55 16.91
N ASN A 362 5.13 -17.58 17.04
CA ASN A 362 6.26 -17.35 16.16
C ASN A 362 7.53 -17.17 17.00
N LEU A 363 8.53 -18.00 16.78
CA LEU A 363 9.85 -17.89 17.39
C LEU A 363 10.84 -17.61 16.27
N SER A 364 11.68 -16.60 16.42
CA SER A 364 12.66 -16.23 15.40
C SER A 364 14.03 -16.02 16.02
N PHE A 365 15.03 -16.48 15.29
CA PHE A 365 16.43 -16.14 15.50
C PHE A 365 16.94 -15.40 14.29
N MET A 366 17.59 -14.26 14.48
CA MET A 366 18.17 -13.47 13.40
C MET A 366 19.61 -13.10 13.69
N GLY A 367 20.42 -13.04 12.64
CA GLY A 367 21.71 -12.38 12.63
C GLY A 367 21.64 -11.21 11.63
N ASN A 368 22.40 -10.17 11.87
CA ASN A 368 22.61 -9.07 10.93
C ASN A 368 24.10 -8.73 10.93
N PHE A 369 24.76 -8.97 9.82
CA PHE A 369 26.19 -8.78 9.65
C PHE A 369 26.39 -7.68 8.61
N GLN A 370 26.97 -6.57 9.01
CA GLN A 370 27.23 -5.43 8.14
C GLN A 370 28.73 -5.21 8.02
N PHE A 371 29.19 -5.00 6.80
CA PHE A 371 30.61 -4.84 6.45
C PHE A 371 30.79 -3.60 5.60
N GLN A 372 31.80 -2.81 5.91
CA GLN A 372 32.27 -1.74 5.04
C GLN A 372 33.67 -2.10 4.53
N PHE A 373 33.77 -2.37 3.25
CA PHE A 373 35.01 -2.88 2.64
C PHE A 373 36.15 -1.85 2.68
N LYS A 374 35.82 -0.55 2.61
CA LYS A 374 36.80 0.53 2.51
C LYS A 374 37.53 0.76 3.84
N ASP A 375 36.78 0.86 4.93
CA ASP A 375 37.29 1.25 6.24
C ASP A 375 37.37 0.05 7.21
N LYS A 376 37.12 -1.18 6.71
CA LYS A 376 37.10 -2.45 7.46
C LYS A 376 36.20 -2.43 8.70
N VAL A 377 35.12 -1.66 8.65
CA VAL A 377 34.17 -1.52 9.75
C VAL A 377 33.18 -2.67 9.70
N ASN A 378 32.96 -3.29 10.85
CA ASN A 378 32.01 -4.39 11.03
C ASN A 378 30.96 -4.01 12.09
N SER A 379 29.72 -4.35 11.83
CA SER A 379 28.63 -4.30 12.82
C SER A 379 27.90 -5.62 12.81
N ASN A 380 27.75 -6.21 13.98
CA ASN A 380 27.10 -7.51 14.16
C ASN A 380 25.93 -7.38 15.11
N GLU A 381 24.80 -7.97 14.73
CA GLU A 381 23.62 -8.00 15.56
C GLU A 381 23.05 -9.44 15.61
N PHE A 382 22.64 -9.88 16.79
CA PHE A 382 21.96 -11.14 17.01
C PHE A 382 20.67 -10.89 17.77
N GLY A 383 19.58 -11.46 17.27
CA GLY A 383 18.27 -11.28 17.87
C GLY A 383 17.52 -12.59 18.05
N VAL A 384 16.88 -12.73 19.20
CA VAL A 384 15.89 -13.77 19.47
C VAL A 384 14.56 -13.09 19.74
N SER A 385 13.49 -13.53 19.08
CA SER A 385 12.16 -12.99 19.33
C SER A 385 11.11 -14.08 19.41
N GLY A 386 10.15 -13.89 20.31
CA GLY A 386 8.96 -14.71 20.46
C GLY A 386 7.70 -13.84 20.35
N GLY A 387 6.74 -14.26 19.54
CA GLY A 387 5.45 -13.59 19.39
C GLY A 387 4.32 -14.61 19.55
N LEU A 388 3.32 -14.24 20.34
CA LEU A 388 2.09 -15.00 20.53
C LEU A 388 0.91 -14.13 20.14
N SER A 389 0.15 -14.56 19.14
CA SER A 389 -1.00 -13.82 18.63
C SER A 389 -2.29 -14.62 18.84
N PHE A 390 -3.27 -14.00 19.48
CA PHE A 390 -4.61 -14.54 19.72
C PHE A 390 -5.57 -13.94 18.69
N PRO A 391 -6.44 -14.73 18.04
CA PRO A 391 -7.42 -14.23 17.07
C PRO A 391 -8.66 -13.63 17.75
N ARG A 392 -8.49 -13.05 18.91
CA ARG A 392 -9.53 -12.41 19.74
C ARG A 392 -8.88 -11.40 20.67
N PHE A 393 -9.68 -10.52 21.24
CA PHE A 393 -9.21 -9.74 22.38
C PHE A 393 -9.18 -10.61 23.65
N VAL A 394 -8.02 -10.68 24.26
CA VAL A 394 -7.84 -11.30 25.57
C VAL A 394 -8.09 -10.20 26.62
N PHE A 395 -8.86 -10.52 27.65
CA PHE A 395 -9.28 -9.61 28.74
C PHE A 395 -10.31 -8.53 28.36
N ILE A 396 -10.72 -8.40 27.10
CA ILE A 396 -11.72 -7.44 26.65
C ILE A 396 -12.91 -8.20 26.06
N PRO A 397 -14.16 -7.92 26.49
CA PRO A 397 -15.34 -8.59 25.95
C PRO A 397 -15.52 -8.35 24.45
N SER A 398 -15.68 -9.41 23.67
CA SER A 398 -15.79 -9.35 22.19
C SER A 398 -17.01 -8.54 21.70
N ARG A 399 -18.07 -8.43 22.52
CA ARG A 399 -19.28 -7.66 22.20
C ARG A 399 -19.04 -6.15 22.03
N LEU A 400 -17.94 -5.60 22.53
CA LEU A 400 -17.59 -4.18 22.36
C LEU A 400 -17.03 -3.87 20.95
N PHE A 401 -16.67 -4.88 20.17
CA PHE A 401 -15.97 -4.72 18.89
C PHE A 401 -16.64 -5.52 17.76
N LYS A 402 -17.93 -5.25 17.52
CA LYS A 402 -18.81 -5.96 16.56
C LYS A 402 -18.33 -5.74 15.14
N GLY A 403 -17.43 -5.63 14.58
CA GLY A 403 -17.10 -5.46 13.14
C GLY A 403 -15.66 -5.79 12.81
N ALA A 404 -14.78 -5.73 13.78
CA ALA A 404 -13.35 -5.92 13.60
C ALA A 404 -12.97 -7.41 13.56
N VAL A 405 -11.87 -7.74 12.90
CA VAL A 405 -11.13 -8.99 13.10
C VAL A 405 -10.14 -8.71 14.25
N PRO A 406 -10.49 -9.01 15.49
CA PRO A 406 -9.70 -8.63 16.65
C PRO A 406 -8.48 -9.52 16.80
N ARG A 407 -7.37 -8.92 17.23
CA ARG A 407 -6.15 -9.65 17.54
C ARG A 407 -5.48 -9.10 18.78
N THR A 408 -5.03 -9.98 19.66
CA THR A 408 -4.14 -9.64 20.76
C THR A 408 -2.77 -10.21 20.47
N GLU A 409 -1.74 -9.42 20.63
CA GLU A 409 -0.35 -9.81 20.37
C GLU A 409 0.49 -9.59 21.64
N ILE A 410 1.23 -10.61 22.00
CA ILE A 410 2.23 -10.55 23.09
C ILE A 410 3.57 -10.85 22.44
N ASN A 411 4.50 -9.92 22.52
CA ASN A 411 5.81 -10.06 21.93
C ASN A 411 6.89 -9.88 23.01
N ALA A 412 7.96 -10.66 22.86
CA ALA A 412 9.18 -10.49 23.63
C ALA A 412 10.38 -10.69 22.70
N SER A 413 11.39 -9.87 22.86
CA SER A 413 12.63 -9.98 22.09
C SER A 413 13.83 -9.59 22.89
N TYR A 414 14.95 -10.18 22.54
CA TYR A 414 16.28 -9.82 23.00
C TYR A 414 17.18 -9.61 21.80
N ASN A 415 17.84 -8.45 21.74
CA ASN A 415 18.81 -8.12 20.71
C ASN A 415 20.14 -7.75 21.34
N TYR A 416 21.21 -8.39 20.87
CA TYR A 416 22.59 -8.03 21.10
C TYR A 416 23.13 -7.35 19.86
N GLN A 417 23.63 -6.12 20.02
CA GLN A 417 24.20 -5.35 18.92
C GLN A 417 25.61 -4.90 19.28
N ASN A 418 26.57 -5.26 18.43
CA ASN A 418 27.96 -4.81 18.52
C ASN A 418 28.26 -3.91 17.33
N ARG A 419 28.56 -2.65 17.63
CA ARG A 419 28.98 -1.62 16.68
C ARG A 419 30.40 -1.16 17.03
N PRO A 420 31.09 -0.46 16.11
CA PRO A 420 32.42 0.08 16.43
C PRO A 420 32.42 0.99 17.64
N GLU A 421 31.38 1.79 17.81
CA GLU A 421 31.30 2.82 18.86
C GLU A 421 30.84 2.25 20.20
N TYR A 422 30.02 1.19 20.21
CA TYR A 422 29.46 0.61 21.41
C TYR A 422 28.91 -0.80 21.21
N THR A 423 28.78 -1.52 22.32
CA THR A 423 27.98 -2.74 22.41
C THR A 423 26.72 -2.47 23.22
N ARG A 424 25.55 -2.94 22.75
CA ARG A 424 24.32 -2.81 23.55
C ARG A 424 23.44 -4.06 23.55
N ASN A 425 22.73 -4.23 24.65
CA ASN A 425 21.65 -5.20 24.79
C ASN A 425 20.30 -4.47 24.83
N ILE A 426 19.33 -5.00 24.10
CA ILE A 426 17.97 -4.47 24.04
C ILE A 426 17.01 -5.61 24.39
N ILE A 427 16.24 -5.44 25.47
CA ILE A 427 15.14 -6.33 25.82
C ILE A 427 13.84 -5.57 25.57
N SER A 428 12.97 -6.14 24.75
CA SER A 428 11.67 -5.53 24.45
C SER A 428 10.54 -6.50 24.75
N THR A 429 9.48 -6.01 25.36
CA THR A 429 8.24 -6.76 25.59
C THR A 429 7.05 -5.86 25.31
N SER A 430 6.00 -6.39 24.68
CA SER A 430 4.78 -5.63 24.42
C SER A 430 3.54 -6.52 24.47
N ILE A 431 2.43 -5.91 24.91
CA ILE A 431 1.08 -6.45 24.80
C ILE A 431 0.29 -5.47 23.96
N GLY A 432 -0.30 -5.94 22.85
CA GLY A 432 -1.00 -5.10 21.89
C GLY A 432 -2.34 -5.66 21.46
N PHE A 433 -3.23 -4.76 21.12
CA PHE A 433 -4.53 -5.04 20.51
C PHE A 433 -4.58 -4.41 19.14
N SER A 434 -4.93 -5.18 18.13
CA SER A 434 -5.04 -4.67 16.77
C SER A 434 -6.29 -5.20 16.07
N GLY A 435 -6.76 -4.47 15.07
CA GLY A 435 -7.89 -4.90 14.27
C GLY A 435 -8.17 -3.99 13.09
N ASN A 436 -8.85 -4.55 12.08
CA ASN A 436 -9.44 -3.80 10.99
C ASN A 436 -10.92 -3.64 11.26
N VAL A 437 -11.41 -2.40 11.31
CA VAL A 437 -12.87 -2.13 11.43
C VAL A 437 -13.55 -2.48 10.11
N ASN A 438 -12.87 -2.12 9.01
CA ASN A 438 -13.23 -2.45 7.62
C ASN A 438 -11.94 -2.51 6.79
N SER A 439 -12.03 -2.56 5.48
CA SER A 439 -10.84 -2.55 4.60
C SER A 439 -10.05 -1.24 4.61
N VAL A 440 -10.61 -0.15 5.14
CA VAL A 440 -10.04 1.20 5.08
C VAL A 440 -9.46 1.70 6.41
N PHE A 441 -9.88 1.15 7.55
CA PHE A 441 -9.42 1.62 8.86
C PHE A 441 -8.77 0.50 9.67
N TYR A 442 -7.50 0.70 10.04
CA TYR A 442 -6.70 -0.16 10.90
C TYR A 442 -6.30 0.57 12.18
N TYR A 443 -6.35 -0.10 13.30
CA TYR A 443 -5.81 0.40 14.55
C TYR A 443 -4.93 -0.64 15.24
N GLN A 444 -3.95 -0.15 15.99
CA GLN A 444 -3.07 -0.93 16.85
C GLN A 444 -2.79 -0.14 18.12
N VAL A 445 -3.09 -0.72 19.25
CA VAL A 445 -2.92 -0.12 20.57
C VAL A 445 -2.07 -1.06 21.41
N TYR A 446 -0.96 -0.58 21.89
CA TYR A 446 -0.09 -1.25 22.84
C TYR A 446 -0.26 -0.58 24.22
N PRO A 447 -1.15 -1.08 25.10
CA PRO A 447 -1.28 -0.54 26.45
C PRO A 447 0.01 -0.66 27.26
N VAL A 448 0.79 -1.68 26.95
CA VAL A 448 2.05 -1.95 27.63
C VAL A 448 3.14 -2.22 26.59
N GLN A 449 4.13 -1.35 26.57
CA GLN A 449 5.41 -1.54 25.87
C GLN A 449 6.53 -1.28 26.87
N MET A 450 7.48 -2.22 26.95
CA MET A 450 8.66 -2.11 27.80
C MET A 450 9.89 -2.32 26.94
N ASN A 451 10.86 -1.42 27.06
CA ASN A 451 12.18 -1.56 26.48
C ASN A 451 13.23 -1.31 27.57
N ILE A 452 14.22 -2.17 27.64
CA ILE A 452 15.39 -2.01 28.49
C ILE A 452 16.59 -1.97 27.58
N VAL A 453 17.31 -0.88 27.58
CA VAL A 453 18.54 -0.70 26.80
C VAL A 453 19.71 -0.53 27.75
N LYS A 454 20.71 -1.38 27.58
CA LYS A 454 21.96 -1.32 28.34
C LYS A 454 23.15 -1.31 27.39
N LEU A 455 23.99 -0.31 27.55
CA LEU A 455 25.21 -0.14 26.76
C LEU A 455 26.42 -0.71 27.54
N PHE A 456 27.34 -1.26 26.77
CA PHE A 456 28.58 -1.80 27.25
C PHE A 456 29.71 -1.44 26.27
N ASN A 457 30.96 -1.55 26.71
CA ASN A 457 32.15 -1.44 25.88
C ASN A 457 32.11 -0.21 24.96
N LEU A 458 31.93 0.97 25.58
CA LEU A 458 32.00 2.23 24.87
C LEU A 458 33.43 2.46 24.37
N ASP A 459 33.57 2.82 23.12
CA ASP A 459 34.83 3.30 22.52
C ASP A 459 35.28 4.59 23.21
N GLU A 460 36.59 4.73 23.49
CA GLU A 460 37.12 5.86 24.26
C GLU A 460 36.90 7.22 23.56
N GLU A 461 37.01 7.25 22.25
CA GLU A 461 36.78 8.46 21.45
C GLU A 461 35.30 8.81 21.41
N PHE A 462 34.44 7.82 21.30
CA PHE A 462 33.00 7.97 21.40
C PHE A 462 32.57 8.45 22.78
N TYR A 463 33.13 7.87 23.86
CA TYR A 463 32.88 8.30 25.23
C TYR A 463 33.24 9.77 25.48
N LYS A 464 34.44 10.20 25.02
CA LYS A 464 34.86 11.61 25.06
C LYS A 464 33.94 12.55 24.24
N SER A 465 33.39 12.09 23.15
CA SER A 465 32.43 12.85 22.37
C SER A 465 31.09 13.04 23.11
N MET A 466 30.65 12.00 23.83
CA MET A 466 29.45 12.04 24.68
C MET A 466 29.63 13.02 25.87
N GLU A 467 30.81 13.08 26.48
CA GLU A 467 31.10 14.04 27.55
C GLU A 467 31.03 15.50 27.09
N ARG A 468 31.37 15.75 25.83
CA ARG A 468 31.33 17.09 25.23
C ARG A 468 29.95 17.51 24.74
N ASP A 469 29.06 16.54 24.49
CA ASP A 469 27.69 16.77 24.05
C ASP A 469 26.71 16.04 24.98
N PRO A 470 26.17 16.69 25.98
CA PRO A 470 25.20 16.12 26.93
C PRO A 470 23.93 15.61 26.24
N PHE A 471 23.54 16.17 25.11
CA PHE A 471 22.41 15.63 24.34
C PHE A 471 22.73 14.20 23.82
N LEU A 472 23.94 14.04 23.28
CA LEU A 472 24.43 12.75 22.84
C LEU A 472 24.56 11.78 24.02
N LYS A 473 25.10 12.24 25.15
CA LYS A 473 25.22 11.47 26.37
C LYS A 473 23.85 10.92 26.82
N ASN A 474 22.86 11.81 26.99
CA ASN A 474 21.52 11.42 27.45
C ASN A 474 20.79 10.50 26.45
N ALA A 475 21.04 10.65 25.14
CA ALA A 475 20.45 9.80 24.11
C ALA A 475 21.03 8.37 24.08
N TYR A 476 22.27 8.21 24.55
CA TYR A 476 22.99 6.90 24.60
C TYR A 476 23.18 6.34 26.01
N GLU A 477 22.56 6.92 27.01
CA GLU A 477 22.57 6.33 28.35
C GLU A 477 21.69 5.08 28.42
N ASN A 478 21.97 4.26 29.48
CA ASN A 478 21.10 3.16 29.82
C ASN A 478 19.72 3.69 30.20
N HIS A 479 18.69 3.12 29.63
CA HIS A 479 17.33 3.59 29.90
C HIS A 479 16.33 2.42 29.99
N PHE A 480 15.29 2.68 30.76
CA PHE A 480 14.15 1.79 30.96
C PHE A 480 12.88 2.52 30.49
N ASP A 481 12.27 2.04 29.40
CA ASP A 481 11.04 2.59 28.89
C ASP A 481 9.86 1.69 29.26
N LEU A 482 8.88 2.22 29.95
CA LEU A 482 7.58 1.58 30.15
C LEU A 482 6.49 2.55 29.76
N GLY A 483 5.69 2.17 28.79
CA GLY A 483 4.70 3.06 28.25
C GLY A 483 3.63 2.40 27.40
N SER A 484 2.95 3.21 26.61
CA SER A 484 1.91 2.78 25.66
C SER A 484 2.18 3.34 24.28
N GLY A 485 1.75 2.61 23.26
CA GLY A 485 1.88 2.99 21.85
C GLY A 485 0.55 2.88 21.11
N TYR A 486 0.32 3.80 20.20
CA TYR A 486 -0.90 3.90 19.41
C TYR A 486 -0.56 4.08 17.93
N THR A 487 -1.20 3.33 17.08
CA THR A 487 -1.14 3.53 15.62
C THR A 487 -2.54 3.47 15.07
N LEU A 488 -2.94 4.54 14.37
CA LEU A 488 -4.17 4.61 13.61
C LEU A 488 -3.79 4.79 12.15
N TYR A 489 -4.38 4.01 11.26
CA TYR A 489 -4.16 4.10 9.83
C TYR A 489 -5.50 4.07 9.11
N TYR A 490 -5.72 5.05 8.24
CA TYR A 490 -6.89 5.15 7.38
C TYR A 490 -6.44 5.27 5.93
N THR A 491 -7.14 4.60 5.02
CA THR A 491 -6.93 4.74 3.57
C THR A 491 -8.26 4.60 2.84
N THR A 492 -8.44 5.33 1.76
CA THR A 492 -9.62 5.18 0.89
C THR A 492 -9.49 4.04 -0.11
N ASN A 493 -8.28 3.51 -0.30
CA ASN A 493 -8.03 2.33 -1.13
C ASN A 493 -7.06 1.40 -0.40
N SER A 494 -7.47 0.14 -0.20
CA SER A 494 -6.71 -0.89 0.51
C SER A 494 -5.92 -1.83 -0.40
N GLU A 495 -5.88 -1.58 -1.69
CA GLU A 495 -5.08 -2.35 -2.64
C GLU A 495 -3.58 -2.17 -2.37
N VAL A 496 -2.79 -3.21 -2.62
CA VAL A 496 -1.32 -3.17 -2.45
C VAL A 496 -0.67 -2.18 -3.42
N THR A 497 -1.20 -2.10 -4.64
CA THR A 497 -0.80 -1.16 -5.68
C THR A 497 -2.04 -0.46 -6.22
N PRO A 498 -2.53 0.60 -5.55
CA PRO A 498 -3.71 1.32 -6.00
C PRO A 498 -3.55 1.88 -7.40
N LYS A 499 -4.61 1.75 -8.22
CA LYS A 499 -4.67 2.27 -9.59
C LYS A 499 -5.72 3.36 -9.77
N SER A 500 -6.35 3.78 -8.69
CA SER A 500 -7.33 4.87 -8.62
C SER A 500 -6.94 5.86 -7.54
N ASP A 501 -7.52 7.04 -7.56
CA ASP A 501 -7.27 8.09 -6.58
C ASP A 501 -7.47 7.59 -5.16
N TYR A 502 -6.52 7.90 -4.29
CA TYR A 502 -6.64 7.57 -2.88
C TYR A 502 -5.90 8.57 -1.99
N TRP A 503 -6.30 8.61 -0.74
CA TRP A 503 -5.56 9.28 0.31
C TRP A 503 -5.43 8.38 1.53
N TYR A 504 -4.44 8.65 2.35
CA TYR A 504 -4.24 7.95 3.60
C TYR A 504 -3.77 8.90 4.69
N ALA A 505 -4.10 8.54 5.93
CA ALA A 505 -3.63 9.19 7.13
C ALA A 505 -3.09 8.15 8.10
N ARG A 506 -1.93 8.40 8.67
CA ARG A 506 -1.32 7.56 9.71
C ARG A 506 -0.93 8.41 10.89
N LEU A 507 -1.50 8.11 12.04
CA LEU A 507 -1.14 8.71 13.33
C LEU A 507 -0.43 7.66 14.17
N GLN A 508 0.75 8.01 14.68
CA GLN A 508 1.47 7.23 15.67
C GLN A 508 1.70 8.08 16.91
N ALA A 509 1.52 7.49 18.09
CA ALA A 509 1.82 8.16 19.35
C ALA A 509 2.44 7.15 20.32
N ASP A 510 3.45 7.59 21.03
CA ASP A 510 4.11 6.85 22.11
C ASP A 510 4.10 7.71 23.39
N LEU A 511 3.77 7.09 24.50
CA LEU A 511 3.75 7.70 25.83
C LEU A 511 4.57 6.79 26.75
N ALA A 512 5.59 7.30 27.43
CA ALA A 512 6.39 6.51 28.37
C ALA A 512 6.59 7.21 29.71
N GLY A 513 6.81 6.43 30.76
CA GLY A 513 7.18 6.89 32.09
C GLY A 513 6.06 7.49 32.93
N ASN A 514 4.90 7.84 32.34
CA ASN A 514 3.83 8.50 33.11
C ASN A 514 3.23 7.66 34.23
N PHE A 515 3.06 6.37 33.97
CA PHE A 515 2.61 5.44 35.02
C PHE A 515 3.68 5.30 36.11
N LEU A 516 4.96 5.21 35.74
CA LEU A 516 6.08 5.07 36.68
C LEU A 516 6.27 6.32 37.54
N SER A 517 5.99 7.49 36.98
CA SER A 517 6.15 8.76 37.72
C SER A 517 5.25 8.87 38.95
N LEU A 518 4.14 8.13 39.00
CA LEU A 518 3.26 8.04 40.19
C LEU A 518 3.96 7.36 41.36
N PHE A 519 4.95 6.51 41.07
CA PHE A 519 5.72 5.77 42.07
C PHE A 519 7.13 6.34 42.33
N LYS A 520 7.51 7.45 41.66
CA LYS A 520 8.83 8.11 41.81
C LYS A 520 9.21 8.37 43.25
N PRO A 521 8.30 8.75 44.18
CA PRO A 521 8.62 8.93 45.59
C PRO A 521 9.11 7.67 46.33
N LEU A 522 8.72 6.49 45.83
CA LEU A 522 9.06 5.17 46.41
C LEU A 522 10.26 4.52 45.72
N MET A 523 10.80 5.11 44.67
CA MET A 523 11.90 4.55 43.88
C MET A 523 13.27 4.96 44.43
N GLN A 524 14.28 4.18 44.12
CA GLN A 524 15.68 4.61 44.26
C GLN A 524 15.89 5.80 43.34
N LYS A 525 16.69 6.77 43.76
CA LYS A 525 17.03 7.95 42.99
C LYS A 525 18.50 7.96 42.68
N ASP A 526 18.86 8.51 41.52
CA ASP A 526 20.24 8.81 41.17
C ASP A 526 20.74 10.11 41.84
N ALA A 527 21.94 10.57 41.47
CA ALA A 527 22.54 11.80 41.98
C ALA A 527 21.75 13.07 41.63
N ASP A 528 21.02 13.05 40.53
CA ASP A 528 20.21 14.16 40.02
C ASP A 528 18.78 14.14 40.57
N GLY A 529 18.42 13.11 41.37
CA GLY A 529 17.09 12.94 41.96
C GLY A 529 16.10 12.23 41.06
N ASP A 530 16.56 11.62 39.96
CA ASP A 530 15.73 10.89 39.03
C ASP A 530 15.50 9.45 39.47
N GLY A 531 14.26 8.98 39.24
CA GLY A 531 13.84 7.65 39.66
C GLY A 531 14.48 6.56 38.82
N MET A 532 14.91 5.51 39.48
CA MET A 532 15.57 4.35 38.87
C MET A 532 14.80 3.05 39.09
N ILE A 533 14.84 2.17 38.08
CA ILE A 533 14.37 0.79 38.11
C ILE A 533 15.52 -0.12 37.69
N TRP A 534 15.88 -1.11 38.53
CA TRP A 534 17.00 -2.00 38.27
C TRP A 534 18.32 -1.26 37.92
N ASN A 535 18.64 -0.25 38.70
CA ASN A 535 19.80 0.63 38.50
C ASN A 535 19.83 1.27 37.10
N THR A 536 18.66 1.60 36.55
CA THR A 536 18.52 2.24 35.26
C THR A 536 17.47 3.33 35.36
N GLN A 537 17.78 4.54 34.90
CA GLN A 537 16.84 5.65 34.83
C GLN A 537 15.67 5.29 33.93
N TYR A 538 14.41 5.55 34.33
CA TYR A 538 13.30 5.37 33.46
C TYR A 538 13.04 6.61 32.60
N SER A 539 12.73 6.39 31.31
CA SER A 539 12.41 7.46 30.38
C SER A 539 11.00 7.95 30.58
N GLN A 540 10.81 9.28 30.51
CA GLN A 540 9.50 9.93 30.57
C GLN A 540 9.34 10.89 29.40
N TYR A 541 8.45 10.55 28.45
CA TYR A 541 8.25 11.33 27.25
C TYR A 541 6.86 11.11 26.62
N ILE A 542 6.50 12.03 25.75
CA ILE A 542 5.42 11.94 24.77
C ILE A 542 5.99 12.13 23.38
N ARG A 543 5.59 11.30 22.42
CA ARG A 543 5.99 11.37 21.03
C ARG A 543 4.78 11.16 20.12
N GLY A 544 4.65 11.97 19.08
CA GLY A 544 3.60 11.84 18.07
C GLY A 544 4.16 12.04 16.67
N GLU A 545 3.60 11.32 15.67
CA GLU A 545 3.89 11.52 14.26
C GLU A 545 2.61 11.36 13.45
N LEU A 546 2.29 12.36 12.64
CA LEU A 546 1.20 12.36 11.70
C LEU A 546 1.75 12.35 10.27
N THR A 547 1.32 11.36 9.49
CA THR A 547 1.60 11.28 8.06
C THR A 547 0.29 11.41 7.30
N LEU A 548 0.24 12.31 6.33
CA LEU A 548 -0.87 12.49 5.41
C LEU A 548 -0.35 12.31 3.99
N GLY A 549 -1.06 11.55 3.16
CA GLY A 549 -0.68 11.36 1.79
C GLY A 549 -1.88 11.25 0.86
N ARG A 550 -1.69 11.69 -0.38
CA ARG A 550 -2.70 11.58 -1.44
C ARG A 550 -2.03 11.30 -2.77
N THR A 551 -2.68 10.48 -3.58
CA THR A 551 -2.26 10.19 -4.95
C THR A 551 -3.45 10.42 -5.88
N PHE A 552 -3.21 11.20 -6.94
CA PHE A 552 -4.16 11.43 -8.02
C PHE A 552 -3.64 10.74 -9.26
N PHE A 553 -4.53 10.01 -9.93
CA PHE A 553 -4.24 9.41 -11.22
C PHE A 553 -4.89 10.25 -12.33
N PHE A 554 -4.18 10.44 -13.42
CA PHE A 554 -4.66 11.24 -14.55
C PHE A 554 -3.95 10.86 -15.85
N GLY A 555 -4.30 11.58 -16.91
CA GLY A 555 -3.73 11.38 -18.22
C GLY A 555 -4.36 10.18 -18.96
N LYS A 556 -3.78 9.84 -20.07
CA LYS A 556 -4.31 8.76 -20.91
C LYS A 556 -4.21 7.40 -20.20
N ASN A 557 -5.36 6.76 -19.98
CA ASN A 557 -5.52 5.49 -19.26
C ASN A 557 -5.10 5.54 -17.78
N ASP A 558 -5.21 6.69 -17.13
CA ASP A 558 -4.83 6.91 -15.73
C ASP A 558 -3.42 6.36 -15.40
N ARG A 559 -2.50 6.48 -16.38
CA ARG A 559 -1.13 5.98 -16.27
C ARG A 559 -0.15 6.98 -15.65
N GLN A 560 -0.59 8.21 -15.47
CA GLN A 560 0.19 9.23 -14.78
C GLN A 560 -0.37 9.39 -13.37
N ALA A 561 0.49 9.71 -12.43
CA ALA A 561 0.05 9.97 -11.07
C ALA A 561 0.85 11.12 -10.46
N LEU A 562 0.17 11.95 -9.68
CA LEU A 562 0.78 12.94 -8.80
C LEU A 562 0.55 12.51 -7.36
N ALA A 563 1.61 12.15 -6.66
CA ALA A 563 1.57 11.76 -5.27
C ALA A 563 2.23 12.83 -4.40
N TYR A 564 1.60 13.17 -3.28
CA TYR A 564 2.22 14.03 -2.27
C TYR A 564 2.02 13.45 -0.88
N ARG A 565 2.97 13.75 0.00
CA ARG A 565 2.97 13.34 1.39
C ARG A 565 3.48 14.49 2.26
N ALA A 566 2.87 14.63 3.44
CA ALA A 566 3.36 15.48 4.52
C ALA A 566 3.56 14.64 5.79
N VAL A 567 4.66 14.87 6.49
CA VAL A 567 4.96 14.22 7.77
C VAL A 567 5.29 15.31 8.80
N ILE A 568 4.61 15.25 9.93
CA ILE A 568 4.86 16.12 11.08
C ILE A 568 5.05 15.22 12.29
N GLY A 569 6.20 15.33 12.94
CA GLY A 569 6.51 14.57 14.15
C GLY A 569 7.06 15.49 15.23
N ALA A 570 6.71 15.22 16.49
CA ALA A 570 7.25 15.91 17.65
C ALA A 570 7.34 14.95 18.84
N GLY A 571 8.42 15.05 19.59
CA GLY A 571 8.64 14.27 20.81
C GLY A 571 9.20 15.16 21.92
N TRP A 572 8.63 15.07 23.09
CA TRP A 572 8.99 15.90 24.24
C TRP A 572 9.31 15.02 25.44
N ALA A 573 10.54 15.11 25.93
CA ALA A 573 10.95 14.51 27.19
C ALA A 573 10.67 15.47 28.35
N TYR A 574 10.25 14.93 29.47
CA TYR A 574 9.91 15.71 30.67
C TYR A 574 10.03 14.85 31.95
N GLY A 575 9.90 15.50 33.10
CA GLY A 575 9.84 14.81 34.40
C GLY A 575 11.12 14.09 34.77
N ASN A 576 11.20 12.78 34.51
CA ASN A 576 12.36 11.94 34.79
C ASN A 576 13.37 11.85 33.64
N SER A 577 13.16 12.60 32.56
CA SER A 577 14.04 12.55 31.38
C SER A 577 14.32 13.95 30.85
N THR A 578 15.56 14.21 30.52
CA THR A 578 16.02 15.46 29.90
C THR A 578 16.04 15.36 28.37
N ALA A 579 16.17 14.17 27.80
CA ALA A 579 16.16 13.91 26.37
C ALA A 579 15.30 12.70 26.02
N LEU A 580 14.89 12.60 24.75
CA LEU A 580 14.29 11.36 24.21
C LEU A 580 15.34 10.27 24.15
N PRO A 581 14.99 9.00 24.38
CA PRO A 581 15.87 7.89 24.01
C PRO A 581 16.22 7.91 22.53
N PHE A 582 17.41 7.49 22.17
CA PHE A 582 17.92 7.50 20.80
C PHE A 582 16.96 6.86 19.78
N GLU A 583 16.33 5.75 20.13
CA GLU A 583 15.38 5.03 19.29
C GLU A 583 14.08 5.80 19.02
N LYS A 584 13.79 6.81 19.83
CA LYS A 584 12.56 7.62 19.75
C LYS A 584 12.75 8.96 19.05
N HIS A 585 14.00 9.37 18.82
CA HIS A 585 14.28 10.56 18.02
C HIS A 585 13.80 10.39 16.56
N PHE A 586 13.51 11.53 15.95
CA PHE A 586 13.21 11.58 14.51
C PHE A 586 14.48 11.74 13.69
N TYR A 587 14.43 11.23 12.47
CA TYR A 587 15.47 11.43 11.47
C TYR A 587 14.84 11.57 10.08
N VAL A 588 15.60 12.13 9.14
CA VAL A 588 15.25 12.27 7.74
C VAL A 588 16.38 11.73 6.86
N GLY A 589 16.09 11.65 5.56
CA GLY A 589 17.00 11.06 4.57
C GLY A 589 16.69 9.61 4.23
N GLY A 590 17.26 9.15 3.13
CA GLY A 590 17.05 7.80 2.61
C GLY A 590 15.93 7.69 1.57
N ALA A 591 15.76 6.49 1.06
CA ALA A 591 14.91 6.18 -0.08
C ALA A 591 13.41 6.57 0.09
N ASN A 592 12.89 6.65 1.30
CA ASN A 592 11.49 6.94 1.61
C ASN A 592 11.29 8.29 2.31
N SER A 593 12.27 9.19 2.24
CA SER A 593 12.27 10.47 2.92
C SER A 593 12.92 11.52 2.03
N MET A 594 13.91 12.28 2.52
CA MET A 594 14.69 13.25 1.80
C MET A 594 15.74 12.56 0.90
N ARG A 595 15.40 12.29 -0.36
CA ARG A 595 16.20 11.44 -1.27
C ARG A 595 17.52 12.07 -1.76
N GLY A 596 17.77 13.34 -1.44
CA GLY A 596 19.08 13.97 -1.63
C GLY A 596 20.12 13.57 -0.60
N TRP A 597 19.72 12.97 0.52
CA TRP A 597 20.58 12.59 1.64
C TRP A 597 20.44 11.13 1.99
N GLN A 598 21.49 10.59 2.56
CA GLN A 598 21.45 9.29 3.20
C GLN A 598 20.66 9.37 4.50
N ALA A 599 20.13 8.25 4.97
CA ALA A 599 19.43 8.21 6.24
C ALA A 599 20.32 8.71 7.38
N ARG A 600 19.78 9.59 8.24
CA ARG A 600 20.48 10.15 9.40
C ARG A 600 21.72 10.97 9.07
N THR A 601 21.74 11.66 7.90
CA THR A 601 22.84 12.54 7.51
C THR A 601 22.41 14.00 7.32
N LEU A 602 21.18 14.34 7.70
CA LEU A 602 20.63 15.68 7.58
C LEU A 602 20.06 16.14 8.92
N GLY A 603 20.35 17.38 9.30
CA GLY A 603 19.91 18.03 10.54
C GLY A 603 20.79 17.69 11.75
N PRO A 604 20.38 18.01 13.00
CA PRO A 604 19.23 18.87 13.29
C PRO A 604 19.47 20.34 12.89
N GLY A 605 18.41 20.95 12.32
CA GLY A 605 18.46 22.34 11.85
C GLY A 605 19.58 22.56 10.84
N ARG A 606 20.48 23.53 11.13
CA ARG A 606 21.65 23.86 10.32
C ARG A 606 22.95 23.24 10.83
N SER A 607 22.86 22.24 11.71
CA SER A 607 24.06 21.58 12.25
C SER A 607 24.91 20.99 11.14
N PRO A 608 26.25 21.14 11.21
CA PRO A 608 27.15 20.50 10.26
C PRO A 608 27.04 18.98 10.35
N LYS A 609 27.51 18.32 9.29
CA LYS A 609 27.55 16.86 9.29
C LYS A 609 28.43 16.37 10.44
N ASP A 610 27.85 15.49 11.25
CA ASP A 610 28.58 14.88 12.35
C ASP A 610 29.60 13.86 11.80
N ASN A 611 30.86 14.04 12.20
CA ASN A 611 31.95 13.16 11.83
C ASN A 611 32.39 12.21 12.95
N TYR A 612 31.73 12.30 14.12
CA TYR A 612 32.05 11.45 15.28
C TYR A 612 31.59 9.99 15.09
N PHE A 613 30.58 9.79 14.26
CA PHE A 613 30.04 8.47 13.99
C PHE A 613 30.52 7.91 12.67
N VAL A 614 31.03 6.70 12.70
CA VAL A 614 31.30 5.92 11.49
C VAL A 614 29.98 5.64 10.74
N ILE A 615 28.92 5.39 11.48
CA ILE A 615 27.55 5.26 10.97
C ILE A 615 26.80 6.55 11.28
N PRO A 616 26.36 7.33 10.26
CA PRO A 616 25.70 8.61 10.48
C PRO A 616 24.51 8.53 11.43
N ASN A 617 24.38 9.53 12.31
CA ASN A 617 23.39 9.48 13.40
C ASN A 617 22.73 10.82 13.70
N GLN A 618 22.55 11.69 12.71
CA GLN A 618 21.87 12.95 12.90
C GLN A 618 20.36 12.74 13.11
N THR A 619 19.87 13.20 14.25
CA THR A 619 18.49 13.03 14.72
C THR A 619 17.99 14.31 15.38
N GLY A 620 16.68 14.42 15.67
CA GLY A 620 16.09 15.56 16.36
C GLY A 620 14.79 15.21 17.09
N ASP A 621 14.32 16.15 17.89
CA ASP A 621 13.08 16.03 18.65
C ASP A 621 11.82 16.28 17.78
N MET A 622 11.98 17.02 16.68
CA MET A 622 10.89 17.38 15.76
C MET A 622 11.28 17.03 14.32
N ARG A 623 10.31 16.62 13.54
CA ARG A 623 10.44 16.34 12.09
C ARG A 623 9.36 17.07 11.31
N LEU A 624 9.75 17.74 10.25
CA LEU A 624 8.86 18.21 9.21
C LEU A 624 9.36 17.73 7.87
N GLU A 625 8.46 17.16 7.07
CA GLU A 625 8.81 16.64 5.76
C GLU A 625 7.63 16.78 4.82
N ALA A 626 7.90 17.17 3.58
CA ALA A 626 6.94 17.19 2.48
C ALA A 626 7.60 16.58 1.23
N ASN A 627 6.89 15.72 0.56
CA ASN A 627 7.35 15.04 -0.65
C ASN A 627 6.29 15.20 -1.75
N LEU A 628 6.75 15.47 -2.96
CA LEU A 628 5.94 15.53 -4.17
C LEU A 628 6.58 14.66 -5.23
N GLU A 629 5.81 13.78 -5.86
CA GLU A 629 6.30 12.87 -6.89
C GLU A 629 5.31 12.80 -8.05
N TYR A 630 5.77 13.18 -9.24
CA TYR A 630 5.07 12.95 -10.50
C TYR A 630 5.57 11.67 -11.13
N ARG A 631 4.66 10.73 -11.38
CA ARG A 631 4.89 9.41 -11.96
C ARG A 631 4.33 9.36 -13.36
N PHE A 632 5.11 8.86 -14.32
CA PHE A 632 4.71 8.79 -15.72
C PHE A 632 5.21 7.52 -16.40
N PRO A 633 4.44 6.94 -17.34
CA PRO A 633 4.86 5.76 -18.07
C PRO A 633 6.02 6.09 -19.02
N LEU A 634 6.99 5.20 -19.10
CA LEU A 634 8.04 5.25 -20.09
C LEU A 634 7.75 4.24 -21.20
N PHE A 635 8.01 2.98 -20.94
CA PHE A 635 7.78 1.90 -21.89
C PHE A 635 7.68 0.57 -21.16
N TRP A 636 6.98 -0.38 -21.72
CA TRP A 636 6.76 -1.71 -21.16
C TRP A 636 6.34 -1.61 -19.69
N LYS A 637 7.13 -2.13 -18.77
CA LYS A 637 6.93 -2.06 -17.31
C LYS A 637 7.77 -0.95 -16.64
N PHE A 638 8.45 -0.11 -17.43
CA PHE A 638 9.23 0.99 -16.90
C PHE A 638 8.39 2.25 -16.78
N ASN A 639 8.46 2.87 -15.62
CA ASN A 639 7.86 4.17 -15.32
C ASN A 639 8.95 5.13 -14.85
N GLY A 640 8.85 6.38 -15.26
CA GLY A 640 9.67 7.47 -14.76
C GLY A 640 9.01 8.13 -13.56
N ALA A 641 9.82 8.76 -12.73
CA ALA A 641 9.36 9.67 -11.69
C ALA A 641 10.24 10.92 -11.65
N ALA A 642 9.59 12.07 -11.44
CA ALA A 642 10.27 13.31 -11.08
C ALA A 642 9.76 13.73 -9.70
N PHE A 643 10.65 14.15 -8.81
CA PHE A 643 10.25 14.42 -7.44
C PHE A 643 10.92 15.65 -6.83
N LEU A 644 10.25 16.20 -5.84
CA LEU A 644 10.73 17.27 -4.96
C LEU A 644 10.52 16.83 -3.52
N ASP A 645 11.54 16.92 -2.69
CA ASP A 645 11.46 16.65 -1.27
C ASP A 645 11.93 17.90 -0.51
N ALA A 646 11.20 18.22 0.57
CA ALA A 646 11.50 19.32 1.49
C ALA A 646 11.38 18.81 2.92
N GLY A 647 12.31 19.11 3.80
CA GLY A 647 12.21 18.69 5.19
C GLY A 647 13.52 18.78 5.97
N ASN A 648 13.40 18.56 7.26
CA ASN A 648 14.52 18.41 8.18
C ASN A 648 14.03 17.91 9.55
N VAL A 649 14.95 17.74 10.49
CA VAL A 649 14.68 17.57 11.93
C VAL A 649 15.24 18.75 12.71
N TRP A 650 14.68 19.02 13.88
CA TRP A 650 15.12 20.09 14.80
C TRP A 650 15.05 19.60 16.23
N ASN A 651 15.82 20.25 17.10
CA ASN A 651 15.72 20.09 18.55
C ASN A 651 14.81 21.16 19.16
N PHE A 652 14.08 20.83 20.21
CA PHE A 652 13.40 21.83 21.02
C PHE A 652 14.39 22.64 21.87
N LYS A 653 14.05 23.89 22.15
CA LYS A 653 14.81 24.71 23.09
C LYS A 653 14.68 24.13 24.50
N ARG A 654 15.80 23.81 25.14
CA ARG A 654 15.90 23.30 26.51
C ARG A 654 16.61 24.32 27.40
N LYS A 655 16.29 24.30 28.70
CA LYS A 655 16.91 25.21 29.66
C LYS A 655 18.40 24.92 29.89
N ASP A 656 18.80 23.71 29.67
CA ASP A 656 20.16 23.21 29.92
C ASP A 656 21.01 23.28 28.65
N ALA A 657 21.21 24.44 28.17
CA ALA A 657 22.18 25.06 27.25
C ALA A 657 23.05 24.23 26.25
N PHE A 658 22.75 22.96 25.97
CA PHE A 658 23.65 22.13 25.15
C PHE A 658 23.23 21.88 23.71
N SER A 659 22.01 22.24 23.31
CA SER A 659 21.68 22.28 21.91
C SER A 659 22.10 23.62 21.31
N SER A 660 22.98 23.61 20.32
CA SER A 660 23.39 24.78 19.58
C SER A 660 22.15 25.53 19.03
N GLU A 661 22.11 26.84 19.11
CA GLU A 661 21.00 27.65 18.56
C GLU A 661 20.65 27.31 17.10
N ILE A 662 21.66 26.87 16.33
CA ILE A 662 21.48 26.48 14.92
C ILE A 662 20.69 25.16 14.76
N SER A 663 20.65 24.30 15.79
CA SER A 663 19.89 23.05 15.78
C SER A 663 18.46 23.19 16.30
N GLN A 664 18.16 24.28 17.04
CA GLN A 664 16.89 24.49 17.69
C GLN A 664 15.82 25.00 16.75
N ILE A 665 14.55 24.59 17.01
CA ILE A 665 13.41 25.13 16.29
C ILE A 665 13.14 26.59 16.72
N SER A 666 13.09 27.46 15.73
CA SER A 666 12.63 28.85 15.82
C SER A 666 12.14 29.26 14.44
N TRP A 667 11.35 30.31 14.33
CA TRP A 667 10.85 30.76 13.02
C TRP A 667 11.96 31.04 12.01
N SER A 668 13.06 31.65 12.45
CA SER A 668 14.25 31.89 11.59
C SER A 668 14.98 30.60 11.22
N ASN A 669 15.14 29.67 12.16
CA ASN A 669 15.81 28.41 11.91
C ASN A 669 14.93 27.40 11.18
N LEU A 670 13.60 27.50 11.26
CA LEU A 670 12.70 26.64 10.48
C LEU A 670 12.91 26.86 8.98
N LEU A 671 12.86 28.10 8.52
CA LEU A 671 13.04 28.42 7.09
C LEU A 671 14.47 28.23 6.63
N ALA A 672 15.47 28.71 7.40
CA ALA A 672 16.88 28.58 7.06
C ALA A 672 17.40 27.15 7.18
N GLY A 673 16.81 26.35 8.06
CA GLY A 673 17.14 24.95 8.27
C GLY A 673 16.38 23.99 7.35
N MET A 674 15.44 24.44 6.51
CA MET A 674 14.73 23.55 5.60
C MET A 674 15.62 23.10 4.46
N ALA A 675 15.78 21.81 4.30
CA ALA A 675 16.52 21.21 3.19
C ALA A 675 15.59 20.95 2.00
N PHE A 676 16.12 21.09 0.79
CA PHE A 676 15.39 20.82 -0.46
C PHE A 676 16.23 19.97 -1.40
N ASN A 677 15.58 19.01 -2.03
CA ASN A 677 16.15 18.28 -3.17
C ASN A 677 15.10 18.04 -4.25
N TRP A 678 15.57 17.90 -5.47
CA TRP A 678 14.79 17.37 -6.57
C TRP A 678 15.47 16.11 -7.12
N GLY A 679 14.78 15.36 -7.95
CA GLY A 679 15.43 14.20 -8.54
C GLY A 679 14.58 13.49 -9.56
N LEU A 680 15.21 12.49 -10.15
CA LEU A 680 14.60 11.60 -11.11
C LEU A 680 14.65 10.17 -10.58
N GLY A 681 13.64 9.39 -10.93
CA GLY A 681 13.56 8.00 -10.53
C GLY A 681 13.10 7.10 -11.66
N LEU A 682 13.62 5.88 -11.66
CA LEU A 682 13.19 4.81 -12.54
C LEU A 682 12.42 3.78 -11.72
N ARG A 683 11.30 3.32 -12.24
CA ARG A 683 10.42 2.32 -11.63
C ARG A 683 10.27 1.15 -12.60
N VAL A 684 10.41 -0.07 -12.11
CA VAL A 684 10.08 -1.29 -12.86
C VAL A 684 8.89 -1.93 -12.16
N ASP A 685 7.72 -1.84 -12.77
CA ASP A 685 6.48 -2.42 -12.25
C ASP A 685 6.32 -3.85 -12.75
N LEU A 686 6.43 -4.81 -11.84
CA LEU A 686 6.30 -6.24 -12.11
C LEU A 686 4.90 -6.77 -11.73
N ASP A 687 3.91 -5.88 -11.56
CA ASP A 687 2.52 -6.12 -11.10
C ASP A 687 2.40 -6.52 -9.62
N PHE A 688 3.24 -7.42 -9.11
CA PHE A 688 3.29 -7.84 -7.72
C PHE A 688 4.36 -7.10 -6.90
N LEU A 689 5.27 -6.40 -7.56
CA LEU A 689 6.42 -5.75 -6.98
C LEU A 689 6.88 -4.59 -7.87
N VAL A 690 7.15 -3.43 -7.28
CA VAL A 690 7.78 -2.29 -7.95
C VAL A 690 9.22 -2.17 -7.46
N LEU A 691 10.18 -2.27 -8.38
CA LEU A 691 11.57 -1.94 -8.10
C LEU A 691 11.82 -0.49 -8.49
N ARG A 692 12.57 0.25 -7.69
CA ARG A 692 12.88 1.65 -7.99
C ARG A 692 14.33 1.99 -7.75
N LEU A 693 14.81 2.92 -8.58
CA LEU A 693 16.09 3.58 -8.43
C LEU A 693 15.83 5.09 -8.44
N ASP A 694 16.17 5.76 -7.35
CA ASP A 694 15.99 7.20 -7.18
C ASP A 694 17.34 7.90 -7.14
N TRP A 695 17.46 8.98 -7.90
CA TRP A 695 18.61 9.86 -7.91
C TRP A 695 18.18 11.26 -7.51
N GLY A 696 18.47 11.64 -6.26
CA GLY A 696 18.13 12.93 -5.67
C GLY A 696 19.30 13.89 -5.68
N LEU A 697 19.10 15.11 -6.16
CA LEU A 697 20.07 16.18 -6.25
C LEU A 697 19.74 17.27 -5.22
N ARG A 698 20.71 17.64 -4.37
CA ARG A 698 20.49 18.64 -3.34
C ARG A 698 20.37 20.04 -3.96
N LEU A 699 19.30 20.75 -3.63
CA LEU A 699 19.08 22.16 -3.98
C LEU A 699 19.56 23.09 -2.87
N HIS A 700 19.13 22.80 -1.64
CA HIS A 700 19.49 23.55 -0.46
C HIS A 700 19.92 22.59 0.65
N ASP A 701 21.15 22.71 1.11
CA ASP A 701 21.71 21.96 2.23
C ASP A 701 21.97 22.94 3.38
N PRO A 702 21.16 22.92 4.45
CA PRO A 702 21.24 23.90 5.54
C PRO A 702 22.54 23.80 6.36
N ALA A 703 23.29 22.69 6.24
CA ALA A 703 24.59 22.54 6.88
C ALA A 703 25.72 23.34 6.18
N LEU A 704 25.48 23.81 4.96
CA LEU A 704 26.45 24.60 4.23
C LEU A 704 26.38 26.07 4.62
N THR A 705 27.53 26.66 4.98
CA THR A 705 27.66 28.09 5.28
C THR A 705 27.81 28.96 4.03
N VAL A 706 28.25 28.35 2.93
CA VAL A 706 28.47 29.03 1.63
C VAL A 706 27.14 29.19 0.89
N ASN A 707 26.91 30.32 0.22
CA ASN A 707 25.69 30.62 -0.55
C ASN A 707 24.39 30.47 0.26
N ARG A 708 24.43 30.69 1.56
CA ARG A 708 23.27 30.50 2.46
C ARG A 708 22.63 29.10 2.31
N GLY A 709 23.45 28.07 2.09
CA GLY A 709 22.99 26.70 1.95
C GLY A 709 22.62 26.26 0.52
N TRP A 710 22.52 27.17 -0.45
CA TRP A 710 22.16 26.79 -1.82
C TRP A 710 23.33 26.09 -2.53
N VAL A 711 23.06 24.89 -3.04
CA VAL A 711 24.04 24.03 -3.70
C VAL A 711 24.16 24.44 -5.18
N HIS A 712 25.36 24.88 -5.59
CA HIS A 712 25.58 25.24 -6.99
C HIS A 712 25.49 23.99 -7.90
N PRO A 713 24.86 24.05 -9.10
CA PRO A 713 24.72 22.92 -10.01
C PRO A 713 26.00 22.16 -10.35
N LYS A 714 27.15 22.84 -10.34
CA LYS A 714 28.48 22.20 -10.54
C LYS A 714 28.78 21.14 -9.46
N ASN A 715 28.19 21.27 -8.27
CA ASN A 715 28.41 20.39 -7.13
C ASN A 715 27.43 19.21 -7.09
N TRP A 716 26.38 19.20 -7.93
CA TRP A 716 25.38 18.11 -7.95
C TRP A 716 25.98 16.74 -8.27
N PHE A 717 27.13 16.71 -8.95
CA PHE A 717 27.81 15.46 -9.33
C PHE A 717 28.97 15.11 -8.40
N THR A 718 29.15 15.85 -7.31
CA THR A 718 30.11 15.51 -6.26
C THR A 718 29.46 14.54 -5.25
N ARG A 719 30.28 13.84 -4.45
CA ARG A 719 29.83 12.86 -3.47
C ARG A 719 28.80 13.42 -2.47
N ASP A 720 28.91 14.70 -2.13
CA ASP A 720 28.03 15.40 -1.19
C ASP A 720 26.89 16.18 -1.89
N GLY A 721 26.76 16.10 -3.20
CA GLY A 721 25.75 16.83 -3.98
C GLY A 721 24.51 15.99 -4.33
N TYR A 722 24.56 14.66 -4.17
CA TYR A 722 23.46 13.77 -4.54
C TYR A 722 23.27 12.61 -3.56
N GLY A 723 22.09 12.00 -3.63
CA GLY A 723 21.77 10.72 -3.05
C GLY A 723 21.31 9.74 -4.13
N LEU A 724 21.79 8.51 -4.09
CA LEU A 724 21.34 7.42 -4.95
C LEU A 724 20.74 6.34 -4.08
N HIS A 725 19.49 5.96 -4.36
CA HIS A 725 18.75 5.00 -3.55
C HIS A 725 18.10 3.92 -4.40
N PHE A 726 18.29 2.69 -4.00
CA PHE A 726 17.49 1.55 -4.47
C PHE A 726 16.37 1.28 -3.47
N GLY A 727 15.18 0.95 -3.97
CA GLY A 727 14.03 0.67 -3.14
C GLY A 727 13.05 -0.32 -3.76
N VAL A 728 12.18 -0.84 -2.91
CA VAL A 728 11.09 -1.74 -3.28
C VAL A 728 9.76 -1.09 -2.89
N GLY A 729 8.81 -1.09 -3.80
CA GLY A 729 7.55 -0.35 -3.65
C GLY A 729 7.67 1.14 -4.00
N TYR A 730 6.55 1.85 -3.89
CA TYR A 730 6.56 3.32 -3.98
C TYR A 730 7.10 3.93 -2.68
N PRO A 731 7.70 5.14 -2.70
CA PRO A 731 8.27 5.76 -1.49
C PRO A 731 7.19 6.18 -0.48
N PHE A 732 5.97 6.43 -0.95
CA PHE A 732 4.78 6.79 -0.17
C PHE A 732 3.52 6.62 -1.01
#